data_3c63345984eeb51a28ff5f51296a4f9b
#
_entry.id   3c63345984eeb51a28ff5f51296a4f9b
#
_cell.length_a   1.000
_cell.length_b   1.000
_cell.length_c   1.000
_cell.angle_alpha   90.00
_cell.angle_beta   90.00
_cell.angle_gamma   90.00
#
_symmetry.space_group_name_H-M   'P 1'
#
loop_
_entity.id
_entity.type
_entity.pdbx_description
1 polymer ?
#
loop_
_entity_poly.entity_id
_entity_poly.type
_entity_poly.pdbx_seq_one_letter_code
_entity_poly.pdbx_strand_id
1 'polypeptide(L)'
;MDALVARVATWQTACALDLVLRPGGGRIDVGMEWVNGIDLCRAGDLRRAQAVPDRHREQGRAWPNTLRCILAMQRAQADGERREAARTQPRASPAGRGGPVRCAVRDASCIAPLPPCACPHVRNTRRDVTVLTSLIDLDAASSQANAQHNRALAQQLRERVATAAQGGSAQARERHLARGKLLPRERVNRLLDPGSPFLEIGALAANGMYEDSAPGAGVIGGIGRVSGREVMILANDSTVKGGAYFPMTVKKHLRAQEIALENHLPCIYLVDSGGANLPHQSEVFPDREHFGRIFYNQAQMSSKGIAQIACVMGSCTAGGAYVPAMSDETIIVRGQGTIFLAGPPLVKAATGEEISAEELGGADTHGRRSGVVDHVAEDDTHALLLVRQIVATLNHPKTVDIDLQPPRPPRLPAEDLYAIVPQDVRAPYDVHEVIARLVDGSELHEFKPLYGTTLVCGFARIWGIPVAILANNGVLFSESAQKGAHFIELACQRRVPLLFLQNISGFMVGGKYEAEGIAKHGAKLVTAVATASVPKVTVLIGGSFGAGNYGMCGRAYSPRFLFTWPNARISVMGGEQAASVLATVHRDAGSWTPEQLEAFKTPIREVYEREGNPYFATARLWDDGIIDPAQTRDVLGLAFSATLNAPIPQAPRFGVFRM
;
A
#
# COMPACT_ATOMS: atom_id res chain seq x y z
N MET A 1 5.02 6.64 12.44
CA MET A 1 4.75 7.08 11.06
C MET A 1 5.83 8.00 10.54
N ASP A 2 6.23 9.01 11.29
CA ASP A 2 7.29 9.93 10.86
C ASP A 2 8.66 9.27 10.60
N ALA A 3 8.98 8.18 11.30
CA ALA A 3 10.19 7.39 11.06
C ALA A 3 10.15 6.59 9.74
N LEU A 4 8.97 6.13 9.30
CA LEU A 4 8.77 5.48 8.00
C LEU A 4 8.97 6.49 6.86
N VAL A 5 8.37 7.67 7.01
CA VAL A 5 8.46 8.78 6.05
C VAL A 5 9.90 9.26 5.90
N ALA A 6 10.64 9.41 7.00
CA ALA A 6 12.02 9.90 6.98
C ALA A 6 13.00 8.95 6.24
N ARG A 7 12.84 7.63 6.36
CA ARG A 7 13.73 6.65 5.71
C ARG A 7 13.49 6.49 4.21
N VAL A 8 12.23 6.51 3.77
CA VAL A 8 11.91 6.41 2.34
C VAL A 8 12.27 7.70 1.60
N ALA A 9 12.11 8.85 2.25
CA ALA A 9 12.49 10.15 1.71
C ALA A 9 13.99 10.29 1.45
N THR A 10 14.84 9.80 2.36
CA THR A 10 16.31 9.86 2.18
C THR A 10 16.78 9.07 0.97
N TRP A 11 16.08 8.03 0.59
CA TRP A 11 16.47 7.20 -0.57
C TRP A 11 16.08 7.83 -1.91
N GLN A 12 14.90 8.47 -2.01
CA GLN A 12 14.48 9.19 -3.21
C GLN A 12 15.27 10.50 -3.44
N THR A 13 15.68 11.17 -2.38
CA THR A 13 16.48 12.40 -2.45
C THR A 13 17.92 12.12 -2.91
N ALA A 14 18.50 10.99 -2.51
CA ALA A 14 19.83 10.57 -2.98
C ALA A 14 19.86 10.30 -4.49
N CYS A 15 18.80 9.73 -5.06
CA CYS A 15 18.69 9.51 -6.51
C CYS A 15 18.39 10.80 -7.31
N ALA A 16 17.78 11.81 -6.70
CA ALA A 16 17.47 13.08 -7.38
C ALA A 16 18.64 14.09 -7.35
N LEU A 17 19.51 14.03 -6.37
CA LEU A 17 20.67 14.93 -6.23
C LEU A 17 21.81 14.62 -7.21
N ASP A 18 21.94 13.37 -7.66
CA ASP A 18 22.96 13.01 -8.67
C ASP A 18 22.64 13.51 -10.09
N LEU A 19 21.43 13.97 -10.34
CA LEU A 19 20.96 14.44 -11.67
C LEU A 19 20.99 15.96 -11.86
N VAL A 20 21.24 16.74 -10.82
CA VAL A 20 21.14 18.22 -10.88
C VAL A 20 22.50 18.94 -10.85
N LEU A 21 23.62 18.26 -10.61
CA LEU A 21 24.94 18.90 -10.48
C LEU A 21 25.92 18.55 -11.59
N ARG A 22 25.61 18.91 -12.84
CA ARG A 22 26.62 19.27 -13.89
C ARG A 22 25.96 20.17 -14.93
N PRO A 23 26.50 21.33 -15.32
CA PRO A 23 27.90 21.58 -15.63
C PRO A 23 28.44 22.93 -15.08
N GLY A 24 29.76 22.99 -14.86
CA GLY A 24 30.50 24.25 -14.76
C GLY A 24 31.12 24.55 -13.40
N GLY A 25 32.35 24.18 -13.26
CA GLY A 25 33.46 24.55 -12.41
C GLY A 25 33.26 25.48 -11.19
N GLY A 26 33.56 24.93 -10.01
CA GLY A 26 33.79 25.71 -8.80
C GLY A 26 33.70 24.80 -7.59
N ARG A 27 34.83 24.31 -7.08
CA ARG A 27 34.92 23.61 -5.80
C ARG A 27 34.44 24.53 -4.68
N ILE A 28 33.42 24.13 -3.97
CA ILE A 28 33.14 24.56 -2.59
C ILE A 28 33.16 23.27 -1.77
N ASP A 29 34.25 23.10 -1.02
CA ASP A 29 34.34 22.08 0.02
C ASP A 29 33.38 22.45 1.17
N VAL A 30 32.23 21.81 1.23
CA VAL A 30 31.38 21.76 2.42
C VAL A 30 31.42 20.33 2.90
N GLY A 31 32.39 20.04 3.77
CA GLY A 31 32.40 18.82 4.56
C GLY A 31 31.20 18.83 5.50
N MET A 32 30.13 18.14 5.15
CA MET A 32 29.06 17.75 6.06
C MET A 32 29.17 16.26 6.31
N GLU A 33 29.87 15.92 7.40
CA GLU A 33 29.68 14.62 8.04
C GLU A 33 28.29 14.62 8.70
N TRP A 34 27.36 13.87 8.12
CA TRP A 34 26.08 13.55 8.77
C TRP A 34 26.30 12.41 9.77
N VAL A 35 26.59 12.78 11.02
CA VAL A 35 26.44 11.89 12.16
C VAL A 35 24.97 11.90 12.56
N ASN A 36 24.39 10.72 12.79
CA ASN A 36 23.00 10.50 13.18
C ASN A 36 22.52 11.50 14.23
N GLY A 37 21.48 12.29 13.90
CA GLY A 37 20.99 13.42 14.71
C GLY A 37 20.38 13.08 16.09
N ILE A 38 20.69 11.93 16.66
CA ILE A 38 20.23 11.49 18.00
C ILE A 38 21.37 11.52 19.02
N ASP A 39 22.65 11.54 18.61
CA ASP A 39 23.79 11.46 19.53
C ASP A 39 24.37 12.83 19.97
N LEU A 40 23.82 13.96 19.54
CA LEU A 40 24.37 15.30 19.77
C LEU A 40 23.79 16.08 20.98
N CYS A 41 22.94 15.46 21.78
CA CYS A 41 22.46 16.08 23.03
C CYS A 41 22.99 15.36 24.27
N ARG A 42 24.30 15.46 24.56
CA ARG A 42 24.81 15.22 25.91
C ARG A 42 24.54 16.43 26.79
N ALA A 43 24.21 16.16 28.06
CA ALA A 43 23.81 17.18 29.05
C ALA A 43 24.74 18.40 29.21
N GLY A 44 25.92 18.42 28.58
CA GLY A 44 26.86 19.54 28.56
C GLY A 44 26.55 20.66 27.58
N ASP A 45 25.90 20.32 26.44
CA ASP A 45 25.65 21.31 25.38
C ASP A 45 24.40 22.15 25.63
N LEU A 46 23.46 21.64 26.46
CA LEU A 46 22.27 22.39 26.88
C LEU A 46 22.60 23.62 27.76
N ARG A 47 23.68 23.59 28.51
CA ARG A 47 24.09 24.74 29.35
C ARG A 47 24.70 25.87 28.52
N ARG A 48 25.29 25.59 27.36
CA ARG A 48 25.82 26.63 26.46
C ARG A 48 24.73 27.32 25.65
N ALA A 49 23.65 26.61 25.33
CA ALA A 49 22.52 27.20 24.59
C ALA A 49 21.69 28.18 25.46
N GLN A 50 21.77 28.07 26.81
CA GLN A 50 21.08 28.97 27.73
C GLN A 50 21.85 30.25 28.03
N ALA A 51 23.12 30.37 27.62
CA ALA A 51 24.00 31.52 27.91
C ALA A 51 24.15 32.51 26.75
N VAL A 52 23.28 32.46 25.71
CA VAL A 52 23.30 33.45 24.62
C VAL A 52 22.50 34.68 25.03
N PRO A 53 23.12 35.88 25.11
CA PRO A 53 22.44 37.09 25.56
C PRO A 53 21.36 37.56 24.57
N ASP A 54 20.32 38.16 25.11
CA ASP A 54 19.07 38.65 24.51
C ASP A 54 19.21 39.73 23.39
N ARG A 55 20.38 39.89 22.76
CA ARG A 55 20.64 40.95 21.74
C ARG A 55 19.98 40.76 20.39
N HIS A 56 19.31 39.64 20.14
CA HIS A 56 18.65 39.38 18.82
C HIS A 56 17.12 39.51 18.84
N ARG A 57 16.53 40.02 19.92
CA ARG A 57 15.08 40.24 20.02
C ARG A 57 14.55 41.37 19.15
N GLU A 58 15.41 42.30 18.74
CA GLU A 58 14.96 43.53 18.06
C GLU A 58 15.02 43.46 16.52
N GLN A 59 15.47 42.37 15.92
CA GLN A 59 15.59 42.28 14.47
C GLN A 59 14.58 41.37 13.77
N GLY A 60 13.40 41.15 14.28
CA GLY A 60 12.23 40.62 13.55
C GLY A 60 12.45 39.32 12.71
N ARG A 61 13.52 38.54 12.94
CA ARG A 61 13.77 37.28 12.24
C ARG A 61 13.14 36.12 13.00
N ALA A 62 12.11 35.52 12.39
CA ALA A 62 11.47 34.34 12.92
C ALA A 62 12.44 33.15 13.03
N TRP A 63 12.49 32.52 14.18
CA TRP A 63 13.20 31.25 14.38
C TRP A 63 12.59 30.16 13.48
N PRO A 64 13.38 29.23 12.92
CA PRO A 64 12.85 28.11 12.18
C PRO A 64 11.86 27.32 13.04
N ASN A 65 10.71 26.96 12.48
CA ASN A 65 9.63 26.25 13.19
C ASN A 65 10.08 24.95 13.88
N THR A 66 11.12 24.32 13.39
CA THR A 66 11.73 23.11 13.95
C THR A 66 12.26 23.29 15.37
N LEU A 67 12.91 24.43 15.67
CA LEU A 67 13.44 24.68 17.00
C LEU A 67 12.33 24.98 18.01
N ARG A 68 11.22 25.60 17.56
CA ARG A 68 10.04 25.82 18.40
C ARG A 68 9.32 24.53 18.77
N CYS A 69 9.23 23.56 17.85
CA CYS A 69 8.65 22.26 18.12
C CYS A 69 9.48 21.44 19.11
N ILE A 70 10.81 21.46 18.99
CA ILE A 70 11.71 20.74 19.90
C ILE A 70 11.60 21.30 21.32
N LEU A 71 11.57 22.62 21.48
CA LEU A 71 11.42 23.27 22.78
C LEU A 71 10.02 23.07 23.41
N ALA A 72 8.97 22.95 22.58
CA ALA A 72 7.62 22.64 23.05
C ALA A 72 7.49 21.19 23.53
N MET A 73 8.11 20.25 22.83
CA MET A 73 8.13 18.83 23.24
C MET A 73 8.91 18.62 24.55
N GLN A 74 10.04 19.31 24.72
CA GLN A 74 10.83 19.22 25.97
C GLN A 74 10.10 19.82 27.18
N ARG A 75 9.30 20.89 27.00
CA ARG A 75 8.44 21.43 28.08
C ARG A 75 7.30 20.46 28.43
N ALA A 76 6.67 19.82 27.45
CA ALA A 76 5.61 18.84 27.72
C ALA A 76 6.12 17.60 28.46
N GLN A 77 7.36 17.17 28.19
CA GLN A 77 8.00 16.06 28.87
C GLN A 77 8.39 16.41 30.31
N ALA A 78 8.95 17.62 30.56
CA ALA A 78 9.28 18.11 31.90
C ALA A 78 8.02 18.32 32.78
N ASP A 79 6.90 18.75 32.20
CA ASP A 79 5.62 18.89 32.91
C ASP A 79 4.96 17.54 33.20
N GLY A 80 5.19 16.54 32.35
CA GLY A 80 4.79 15.13 32.54
C GLY A 80 5.51 14.53 33.76
N GLU A 81 6.82 14.66 33.80
CA GLU A 81 7.67 14.16 34.91
C GLU A 81 7.35 14.85 36.24
N ARG A 82 7.04 16.16 36.25
CA ARG A 82 6.58 16.88 37.47
C ARG A 82 5.22 16.41 37.97
N ARG A 83 4.31 16.00 37.06
CA ARG A 83 3.00 15.45 37.46
C ARG A 83 3.11 14.03 38.02
N GLU A 84 4.05 13.25 37.53
CA GLU A 84 4.31 11.90 38.03
C GLU A 84 5.01 11.91 39.38
N ALA A 85 5.99 12.82 39.61
CA ALA A 85 6.61 13.05 40.89
C ALA A 85 5.65 13.57 41.98
N ALA A 86 4.62 14.34 41.59
CA ALA A 86 3.58 14.83 42.51
C ALA A 86 2.55 13.74 42.93
N ARG A 87 2.46 12.63 42.18
CA ARG A 87 1.57 11.49 42.50
C ARG A 87 2.19 10.46 43.45
N THR A 88 3.50 10.52 43.69
CA THR A 88 4.23 9.51 44.48
C THR A 88 4.51 9.95 45.94
N GLN A 89 4.02 11.11 46.41
CA GLN A 89 4.14 11.47 47.80
C GLN A 89 2.95 10.95 48.62
N PRO A 90 3.17 10.21 49.72
CA PRO A 90 2.09 9.72 50.59
C PRO A 90 1.46 10.88 51.39
N ARG A 91 0.15 11.04 51.26
CA ARG A 91 -0.63 11.99 52.08
C ARG A 91 -0.75 11.43 53.49
N ALA A 92 -0.21 12.15 54.47
CA ALA A 92 -0.49 11.96 55.87
C ALA A 92 -1.95 12.33 56.19
N SER A 93 -2.67 11.43 56.82
CA SER A 93 -4.04 11.68 57.32
C SER A 93 -4.01 12.28 58.74
N PRO A 94 -4.85 13.26 59.04
CA PRO A 94 -5.00 13.75 60.40
C PRO A 94 -5.97 12.88 61.23
N ALA A 95 -5.60 12.66 62.48
CA ALA A 95 -6.36 11.94 63.49
C ALA A 95 -7.63 12.71 63.91
N GLY A 96 -8.75 12.00 64.00
CA GLY A 96 -10.00 12.51 64.57
C GLY A 96 -10.73 11.43 65.39
N ARG A 97 -11.01 11.80 66.60
CA ARG A 97 -11.48 11.02 67.75
C ARG A 97 -12.92 10.48 67.60
N GLY A 98 -13.20 9.35 68.28
CA GLY A 98 -14.43 9.26 69.06
C GLY A 98 -15.26 8.01 68.94
N GLY A 99 -15.25 7.15 69.92
CA GLY A 99 -16.41 6.53 70.53
C GLY A 99 -16.69 5.05 70.22
N PRO A 100 -16.95 4.25 71.26
CA PRO A 100 -16.96 2.80 71.16
C PRO A 100 -18.37 2.22 71.01
N VAL A 101 -18.47 1.17 70.18
CA VAL A 101 -19.63 0.24 70.30
C VAL A 101 -19.11 -1.18 70.49
N ARG A 102 -19.52 -1.75 71.61
CA ARG A 102 -19.30 -3.14 72.02
C ARG A 102 -20.19 -4.10 71.21
N CYS A 103 -19.66 -5.23 70.87
CA CYS A 103 -20.36 -6.51 71.02
C CYS A 103 -19.41 -7.70 70.89
N ALA A 104 -19.31 -8.36 71.93
CA ALA A 104 -19.35 -9.75 72.37
C ALA A 104 -18.52 -10.82 71.63
N VAL A 105 -17.68 -11.35 72.46
CA VAL A 105 -16.82 -12.53 72.41
C VAL A 105 -17.61 -13.82 72.23
N ARG A 106 -17.07 -14.75 71.47
CA ARG A 106 -17.01 -16.19 71.83
C ARG A 106 -15.82 -16.89 71.15
N ASP A 107 -15.04 -17.51 72.01
CA ASP A 107 -13.99 -18.52 71.94
C ASP A 107 -13.95 -19.40 70.66
N ALA A 108 -12.84 -19.87 70.16
CA ALA A 108 -11.81 -20.65 70.81
C ALA A 108 -10.68 -21.06 69.86
N SER A 109 -9.52 -21.19 70.44
CA SER A 109 -8.46 -22.20 70.21
C SER A 109 -7.58 -22.18 68.95
N CYS A 110 -6.30 -21.91 69.25
CA CYS A 110 -5.07 -22.53 68.73
C CYS A 110 -4.95 -22.84 67.25
N ILE A 111 -4.24 -21.97 66.57
CA ILE A 111 -3.39 -22.38 65.43
C ILE A 111 -2.06 -21.59 65.50
N ALA A 112 -0.95 -22.33 65.45
CA ALA A 112 0.40 -21.83 65.51
C ALA A 112 0.75 -20.89 64.32
N PRO A 113 1.70 -19.96 64.44
CA PRO A 113 2.12 -19.08 63.34
C PRO A 113 2.84 -19.91 62.25
N LEU A 114 2.30 -19.87 61.02
CA LEU A 114 2.99 -20.34 59.84
C LEU A 114 4.13 -19.34 59.51
N PRO A 115 5.26 -19.85 58.98
CA PRO A 115 6.36 -18.99 58.58
C PRO A 115 5.99 -18.09 57.39
N PRO A 116 6.61 -16.93 57.19
CA PRO A 116 6.29 -16.04 56.09
C PRO A 116 6.54 -16.71 54.75
N CYS A 117 5.47 -16.86 54.01
CA CYS A 117 5.50 -17.35 52.63
C CYS A 117 6.33 -16.35 51.81
N ALA A 118 7.55 -16.71 51.44
CA ALA A 118 8.32 -16.01 50.43
C ALA A 118 7.55 -16.12 49.11
N CYS A 119 6.83 -15.07 48.76
CA CYS A 119 6.30 -14.92 47.39
C CYS A 119 7.48 -15.03 46.44
N PRO A 120 7.49 -16.01 45.52
CA PRO A 120 8.49 -15.99 44.47
C PRO A 120 8.28 -14.69 43.69
N HIS A 121 9.35 -13.93 43.53
CA HIS A 121 9.38 -12.80 42.62
C HIS A 121 8.69 -13.25 41.32
N VAL A 122 7.56 -12.64 40.99
CA VAL A 122 6.98 -12.71 39.64
C VAL A 122 8.08 -12.16 38.74
N ARG A 123 8.91 -13.07 38.25
CA ARG A 123 9.78 -12.78 37.12
C ARG A 123 8.80 -12.32 36.04
N ASN A 124 8.97 -11.10 35.63
CA ASN A 124 8.34 -10.54 34.45
C ASN A 124 8.77 -11.45 33.28
N THR A 125 8.05 -12.54 33.08
CA THR A 125 8.23 -13.43 31.96
C THR A 125 7.90 -12.58 30.76
N ARG A 126 8.94 -11.99 30.13
CA ARG A 126 8.84 -11.58 28.74
C ARG A 126 8.18 -12.79 28.05
N ARG A 127 6.98 -12.57 27.51
CA ARG A 127 6.30 -13.59 26.70
C ARG A 127 7.35 -14.04 25.69
N ASP A 128 7.59 -15.32 25.60
CA ASP A 128 8.56 -15.90 24.65
C ASP A 128 8.02 -15.68 23.24
N VAL A 129 8.25 -14.48 22.73
CA VAL A 129 8.11 -14.20 21.29
C VAL A 129 9.33 -14.82 20.66
N THR A 130 9.12 -15.79 19.80
CA THR A 130 10.22 -16.48 19.13
C THR A 130 10.90 -15.51 18.17
N VAL A 131 12.16 -15.22 18.42
CA VAL A 131 12.98 -14.49 17.46
C VAL A 131 13.38 -15.48 16.38
N LEU A 132 13.00 -15.21 15.14
CA LEU A 132 13.37 -16.03 14.00
C LEU A 132 14.86 -15.87 13.72
N THR A 133 15.55 -17.00 13.55
CA THR A 133 16.96 -17.08 13.15
C THR A 133 17.04 -17.60 11.72
N SER A 134 17.99 -17.09 10.95
CA SER A 134 18.24 -17.59 9.59
C SER A 134 19.04 -18.88 9.62
N LEU A 135 18.60 -19.84 8.81
CA LEU A 135 19.31 -21.10 8.56
C LEU A 135 19.93 -21.15 7.15
N ILE A 136 19.73 -20.09 6.36
CA ILE A 136 20.27 -20.06 5.00
C ILE A 136 21.77 -19.80 5.01
N ASP A 137 22.49 -20.58 4.23
CA ASP A 137 23.89 -20.33 3.90
C ASP A 137 23.95 -19.41 2.68
N LEU A 138 24.27 -18.13 2.92
CA LEU A 138 24.37 -17.11 1.87
C LEU A 138 25.59 -17.31 0.96
N ASP A 139 26.61 -18.02 1.42
CA ASP A 139 27.83 -18.31 0.66
C ASP A 139 27.70 -19.56 -0.22
N ALA A 140 26.64 -20.35 -0.02
CA ALA A 140 26.36 -21.50 -0.86
C ALA A 140 26.15 -21.06 -2.34
N ALA A 141 26.70 -21.86 -3.26
CA ALA A 141 26.61 -21.57 -4.70
C ALA A 141 25.15 -21.39 -5.19
N SER A 142 24.21 -22.16 -4.63
CA SER A 142 22.77 -22.02 -4.94
C SER A 142 22.21 -20.68 -4.48
N SER A 143 22.56 -20.23 -3.26
CA SER A 143 22.13 -18.94 -2.72
C SER A 143 22.69 -17.77 -3.53
N GLN A 144 23.95 -17.85 -3.93
CA GLN A 144 24.58 -16.85 -4.79
C GLN A 144 23.93 -16.79 -6.18
N ALA A 145 23.65 -17.96 -6.79
CA ALA A 145 22.96 -18.04 -8.08
C ALA A 145 21.53 -17.45 -7.99
N ASN A 146 20.79 -17.77 -6.94
CA ASN A 146 19.47 -17.19 -6.67
C ASN A 146 19.57 -15.66 -6.52
N ALA A 147 20.55 -15.18 -5.73
CA ALA A 147 20.74 -13.74 -5.52
C ALA A 147 21.05 -12.99 -6.82
N GLN A 148 21.90 -13.56 -7.67
CA GLN A 148 22.22 -12.98 -8.97
C GLN A 148 20.97 -12.91 -9.85
N HIS A 149 20.21 -14.00 -9.95
CA HIS A 149 18.98 -14.07 -10.74
C HIS A 149 17.93 -13.06 -10.27
N ASN A 150 17.61 -13.05 -8.97
CA ASN A 150 16.58 -12.18 -8.43
C ASN A 150 16.96 -10.69 -8.44
N ARG A 151 18.26 -10.35 -8.28
CA ARG A 151 18.75 -8.99 -8.50
C ARG A 151 18.59 -8.55 -9.97
N ALA A 152 18.82 -9.45 -10.92
CA ALA A 152 18.59 -9.16 -12.33
C ALA A 152 17.09 -8.89 -12.61
N LEU A 153 16.17 -9.68 -12.04
CA LEU A 153 14.75 -9.46 -12.12
C LEU A 153 14.33 -8.11 -11.50
N ALA A 154 14.87 -7.77 -10.33
CA ALA A 154 14.62 -6.49 -9.67
C ALA A 154 15.15 -5.31 -10.48
N GLN A 155 16.32 -5.47 -11.12
CA GLN A 155 16.86 -4.44 -12.01
C GLN A 155 15.99 -4.25 -13.27
N GLN A 156 15.54 -5.35 -13.89
CA GLN A 156 14.61 -5.30 -15.02
C GLN A 156 13.29 -4.59 -14.64
N LEU A 157 12.78 -4.85 -13.44
CA LEU A 157 11.59 -4.15 -12.92
C LEU A 157 11.84 -2.64 -12.84
N ARG A 158 12.95 -2.22 -12.23
CA ARG A 158 13.30 -0.79 -12.11
C ARG A 158 13.39 -0.10 -13.47
N GLU A 159 14.00 -0.74 -14.45
CA GLU A 159 14.14 -0.20 -15.83
C GLU A 159 12.78 -0.06 -16.51
N ARG A 160 11.90 -1.07 -16.41
CA ARG A 160 10.54 -1.01 -16.97
C ARG A 160 9.70 0.09 -16.31
N VAL A 161 9.75 0.20 -14.99
CA VAL A 161 9.04 1.25 -14.25
C VAL A 161 9.58 2.63 -14.62
N ALA A 162 10.91 2.80 -14.73
CA ALA A 162 11.52 4.07 -15.17
C ALA A 162 11.11 4.46 -16.59
N THR A 163 10.99 3.47 -17.48
CA THR A 163 10.52 3.70 -18.87
C THR A 163 9.05 4.11 -18.88
N ALA A 164 8.18 3.38 -18.18
CA ALA A 164 6.75 3.72 -18.08
C ALA A 164 6.52 5.09 -17.43
N ALA A 165 7.35 5.45 -16.45
CA ALA A 165 7.28 6.72 -15.74
C ALA A 165 7.57 7.95 -16.63
N GLN A 166 8.16 7.77 -17.80
CA GLN A 166 8.36 8.85 -18.77
C GLN A 166 7.05 9.33 -19.41
N GLY A 167 6.01 8.49 -19.40
CA GLY A 167 4.73 8.81 -20.03
C GLY A 167 4.82 8.79 -21.56
N GLY A 168 4.27 9.82 -22.22
CA GLY A 168 4.25 9.93 -23.68
C GLY A 168 5.62 10.17 -24.31
N SER A 169 5.65 10.23 -25.66
CA SER A 169 6.89 10.45 -26.43
C SER A 169 7.58 11.78 -26.05
N ALA A 170 8.89 11.87 -26.31
CA ALA A 170 9.66 13.09 -26.08
C ALA A 170 9.00 14.33 -26.71
N GLN A 171 8.56 14.21 -27.97
CA GLN A 171 7.85 15.28 -28.67
C GLN A 171 6.53 15.67 -27.99
N ALA A 172 5.78 14.69 -27.44
CA ALA A 172 4.53 14.98 -26.72
C ALA A 172 4.82 15.73 -25.42
N ARG A 173 5.87 15.34 -24.68
CA ARG A 173 6.31 16.03 -23.46
C ARG A 173 6.81 17.45 -23.75
N GLU A 174 7.59 17.65 -24.79
CA GLU A 174 8.04 18.99 -25.22
C GLU A 174 6.87 19.91 -25.55
N ARG A 175 5.90 19.42 -26.34
CA ARG A 175 4.66 20.17 -26.64
C ARG A 175 3.84 20.49 -25.40
N HIS A 176 3.81 19.60 -24.41
CA HIS A 176 3.15 19.82 -23.14
C HIS A 176 3.81 20.93 -22.34
N LEU A 177 5.14 20.87 -22.19
CA LEU A 177 5.94 21.89 -21.50
C LEU A 177 5.89 23.24 -22.18
N ALA A 178 5.92 23.29 -23.53
CA ALA A 178 5.82 24.53 -24.31
C ALA A 178 4.47 25.28 -24.09
N ARG A 179 3.45 24.62 -23.55
CA ARG A 179 2.20 25.25 -23.15
C ARG A 179 2.22 25.80 -21.71
N GLY A 180 3.38 25.80 -21.05
CA GLY A 180 3.53 26.25 -19.67
C GLY A 180 2.98 25.28 -18.61
N LYS A 181 2.72 24.01 -18.98
CA LYS A 181 2.20 22.99 -18.07
C LYS A 181 3.33 22.20 -17.40
N LEU A 182 3.12 21.80 -16.15
CA LEU A 182 3.98 20.81 -15.49
C LEU A 182 3.69 19.42 -16.04
N LEU A 183 4.71 18.56 -16.14
CA LEU A 183 4.49 17.15 -16.46
C LEU A 183 3.63 16.49 -15.37
N PRO A 184 2.78 15.49 -15.72
CA PRO A 184 1.84 14.89 -14.76
C PRO A 184 2.53 14.34 -13.50
N ARG A 185 3.68 13.68 -13.64
CA ARG A 185 4.45 13.18 -12.49
C ARG A 185 5.03 14.31 -11.65
N GLU A 186 5.41 15.41 -12.25
CA GLU A 186 5.85 16.61 -11.54
C GLU A 186 4.70 17.25 -10.77
N ARG A 187 3.48 17.29 -11.34
CA ARG A 187 2.27 17.74 -10.63
C ARG A 187 2.06 16.91 -9.36
N VAL A 188 2.15 15.57 -9.46
CA VAL A 188 2.03 14.68 -8.28
C VAL A 188 3.12 14.97 -7.26
N ASN A 189 4.38 15.05 -7.69
CA ASN A 189 5.52 15.28 -6.78
C ASN A 189 5.42 16.63 -6.04
N ARG A 190 4.95 17.70 -6.71
CA ARG A 190 4.76 19.03 -6.09
C ARG A 190 3.52 19.09 -5.19
N LEU A 191 2.53 18.25 -5.44
CA LEU A 191 1.34 18.16 -4.59
C LEU A 191 1.65 17.51 -3.25
N LEU A 192 2.51 16.49 -3.23
CA LEU A 192 2.88 15.75 -2.03
C LEU A 192 3.58 16.63 -0.98
N ASP A 193 3.44 16.25 0.27
CA ASP A 193 4.21 16.85 1.35
C ASP A 193 5.71 16.55 1.16
N PRO A 194 6.62 17.48 1.48
CA PRO A 194 8.04 17.23 1.41
C PRO A 194 8.43 15.95 2.16
N GLY A 195 9.12 15.04 1.48
CA GLY A 195 9.53 13.76 2.04
C GLY A 195 8.41 12.71 2.17
N SER A 196 7.21 12.98 1.67
CA SER A 196 6.16 11.96 1.62
C SER A 196 6.51 10.89 0.59
N PRO A 197 6.50 9.60 0.96
CA PRO A 197 6.52 8.53 -0.04
C PRO A 197 5.23 8.55 -0.86
N PHE A 198 5.30 8.00 -2.07
CA PHE A 198 4.16 7.78 -2.95
C PHE A 198 4.02 6.30 -3.26
N LEU A 199 2.98 5.66 -2.76
CA LEU A 199 2.65 4.28 -3.07
C LEU A 199 1.89 4.25 -4.41
N GLU A 200 2.63 4.19 -5.51
CA GLU A 200 2.06 4.15 -6.86
C GLU A 200 1.40 2.81 -7.14
N ILE A 201 0.20 2.84 -7.71
CA ILE A 201 -0.61 1.67 -8.03
C ILE A 201 -0.61 1.46 -9.55
N GLY A 202 -0.33 0.22 -9.98
CA GLY A 202 -0.36 -0.15 -11.40
C GLY A 202 0.58 0.68 -12.26
N ALA A 203 1.83 0.93 -11.82
CA ALA A 203 2.83 1.69 -12.58
C ALA A 203 3.07 1.09 -13.98
N LEU A 204 2.93 -0.23 -14.12
CA LEU A 204 3.09 -0.98 -15.37
C LEU A 204 1.73 -1.43 -15.97
N ALA A 205 0.61 -0.81 -15.60
CA ALA A 205 -0.67 -1.08 -16.25
C ALA A 205 -0.58 -0.81 -17.76
N ALA A 206 -1.20 -1.68 -18.56
CA ALA A 206 -1.16 -1.69 -20.03
C ALA A 206 0.23 -1.94 -20.67
N ASN A 207 1.25 -2.37 -19.91
CA ASN A 207 2.56 -2.72 -20.46
C ASN A 207 2.43 -3.86 -21.51
N GLY A 208 2.96 -3.66 -22.72
CA GLY A 208 2.82 -4.60 -23.84
C GLY A 208 1.39 -4.68 -24.43
N MET A 209 0.51 -3.75 -24.08
CA MET A 209 -0.84 -3.63 -24.64
C MET A 209 -0.97 -2.38 -25.50
N TYR A 210 -1.92 -2.37 -26.44
CA TYR A 210 -2.17 -1.22 -27.32
C TYR A 210 -0.91 -0.73 -28.06
N GLU A 211 -0.06 -1.67 -28.50
CA GLU A 211 1.22 -1.37 -29.18
C GLU A 211 2.12 -0.45 -28.31
N ASP A 212 2.11 -0.67 -26.98
CA ASP A 212 2.81 0.15 -25.98
C ASP A 212 2.49 1.66 -26.04
N SER A 213 1.35 2.03 -26.63
CA SER A 213 0.97 3.43 -26.80
C SER A 213 0.35 4.08 -25.53
N ALA A 214 0.10 3.29 -24.48
CA ALA A 214 -0.54 3.75 -23.26
C ALA A 214 0.27 3.35 -21.99
N PRO A 215 1.52 3.80 -21.82
CA PRO A 215 2.34 3.47 -20.66
C PRO A 215 1.64 3.90 -19.36
N GLY A 216 1.70 3.03 -18.34
CA GLY A 216 0.99 3.25 -17.08
C GLY A 216 -0.53 3.43 -17.23
N ALA A 217 -1.10 2.93 -18.36
CA ALA A 217 -2.49 3.15 -18.76
C ALA A 217 -2.87 4.65 -18.92
N GLY A 218 -1.93 5.54 -19.17
CA GLY A 218 -2.17 6.98 -19.37
C GLY A 218 -2.69 7.72 -18.14
N VAL A 219 -2.56 7.16 -16.94
CA VAL A 219 -2.94 7.78 -15.68
C VAL A 219 -2.00 7.36 -14.56
N ILE A 220 -1.55 8.32 -13.75
CA ILE A 220 -0.78 8.07 -12.53
C ILE A 220 -1.78 7.96 -11.39
N GLY A 221 -1.77 6.84 -10.67
CA GLY A 221 -2.61 6.60 -9.50
C GLY A 221 -1.78 6.14 -8.32
N GLY A 222 -2.07 6.62 -7.11
CA GLY A 222 -1.36 6.19 -5.92
C GLY A 222 -1.74 6.95 -4.67
N ILE A 223 -1.16 6.54 -3.55
CA ILE A 223 -1.40 7.10 -2.24
C ILE A 223 -0.17 7.86 -1.77
N GLY A 224 -0.39 9.08 -1.33
CA GLY A 224 0.64 9.91 -0.72
C GLY A 224 0.07 10.86 0.32
N ARG A 225 0.92 11.64 0.97
CA ARG A 225 0.50 12.58 1.98
C ARG A 225 0.44 13.99 1.42
N VAL A 226 -0.70 14.64 1.59
CA VAL A 226 -0.95 16.04 1.19
C VAL A 226 -1.48 16.78 2.42
N SER A 227 -0.85 17.87 2.81
CA SER A 227 -1.21 18.65 4.01
C SER A 227 -1.40 17.78 5.27
N GLY A 228 -0.52 16.78 5.45
CA GLY A 228 -0.51 15.86 6.58
C GLY A 228 -1.51 14.69 6.48
N ARG A 229 -2.32 14.59 5.43
CA ARG A 229 -3.35 13.55 5.25
C ARG A 229 -2.96 12.57 4.15
N GLU A 230 -3.21 11.28 4.36
CA GLU A 230 -3.11 10.28 3.30
C GLU A 230 -4.29 10.41 2.36
N VAL A 231 -4.01 10.55 1.07
CA VAL A 231 -5.00 10.76 0.01
C VAL A 231 -4.73 9.86 -1.18
N MET A 232 -5.77 9.52 -1.94
CA MET A 232 -5.64 8.90 -3.25
C MET A 232 -5.49 10.01 -4.29
N ILE A 233 -4.44 9.96 -5.10
CA ILE A 233 -4.18 10.89 -6.20
C ILE A 233 -4.35 10.16 -7.52
N LEU A 234 -5.10 10.75 -8.43
CA LEU A 234 -5.28 10.30 -9.81
C LEU A 234 -4.94 11.46 -10.76
N ALA A 235 -3.87 11.32 -11.53
CA ALA A 235 -3.42 12.35 -12.47
C ALA A 235 -3.43 11.81 -13.90
N ASN A 236 -4.23 12.40 -14.77
CA ASN A 236 -4.21 12.06 -16.19
C ASN A 236 -2.86 12.45 -16.83
N ASP A 237 -2.34 11.59 -17.68
CA ASP A 237 -1.16 11.90 -18.49
C ASP A 237 -1.57 12.29 -19.91
N SER A 238 -1.77 13.59 -20.14
CA SER A 238 -2.11 14.10 -21.47
C SER A 238 -0.98 14.02 -22.49
N THR A 239 0.24 13.67 -22.07
CA THR A 239 1.32 13.33 -23.01
C THR A 239 1.11 11.96 -23.67
N VAL A 240 0.28 11.10 -23.04
CA VAL A 240 -0.13 9.79 -23.52
C VAL A 240 -1.47 9.94 -24.26
N LYS A 241 -1.42 9.97 -25.61
CA LYS A 241 -2.63 10.07 -26.47
C LYS A 241 -3.64 11.13 -26.03
N GLY A 242 -3.14 12.30 -25.55
CA GLY A 242 -3.99 13.40 -25.10
C GLY A 242 -4.80 13.12 -23.83
N GLY A 243 -4.37 12.17 -23.00
CA GLY A 243 -5.08 11.75 -21.79
C GLY A 243 -6.38 10.95 -22.09
N ALA A 244 -6.44 10.30 -23.27
CA ALA A 244 -7.59 9.49 -23.63
C ALA A 244 -7.69 8.23 -22.74
N TYR A 245 -8.92 7.86 -22.36
CA TYR A 245 -9.21 6.68 -21.56
C TYR A 245 -9.30 5.44 -22.42
N PHE A 246 -8.33 4.57 -22.31
CA PHE A 246 -8.35 3.19 -22.80
C PHE A 246 -9.09 2.27 -21.83
N PRO A 247 -9.43 1.02 -22.18
CA PRO A 247 -10.04 0.07 -21.24
C PRO A 247 -9.22 -0.09 -19.95
N MET A 248 -7.89 -0.16 -20.06
CA MET A 248 -7.02 -0.27 -18.89
C MET A 248 -6.92 1.03 -18.08
N THR A 249 -7.10 2.20 -18.71
CA THR A 249 -7.19 3.48 -17.98
C THR A 249 -8.43 3.50 -17.08
N VAL A 250 -9.58 3.08 -17.60
CA VAL A 250 -10.83 2.95 -16.83
C VAL A 250 -10.63 1.97 -15.67
N LYS A 251 -10.11 0.77 -15.96
CA LYS A 251 -9.88 -0.25 -14.93
C LYS A 251 -8.95 0.24 -13.81
N LYS A 252 -7.88 0.98 -14.16
CA LYS A 252 -6.96 1.57 -13.18
C LYS A 252 -7.63 2.65 -12.33
N HIS A 253 -8.41 3.52 -12.95
CA HIS A 253 -9.18 4.54 -12.25
C HIS A 253 -10.17 3.92 -11.26
N LEU A 254 -10.94 2.92 -11.71
CA LEU A 254 -11.88 2.20 -10.86
C LEU A 254 -11.18 1.49 -9.69
N ARG A 255 -10.02 0.88 -9.93
CA ARG A 255 -9.24 0.25 -8.85
C ARG A 255 -8.75 1.27 -7.82
N ALA A 256 -8.28 2.43 -8.26
CA ALA A 256 -7.88 3.49 -7.35
C ALA A 256 -9.07 4.00 -6.50
N GLN A 257 -10.25 4.16 -7.10
CA GLN A 257 -11.47 4.52 -6.38
C GLN A 257 -11.92 3.41 -5.40
N GLU A 258 -11.79 2.13 -5.78
CA GLU A 258 -12.06 1.00 -4.88
C GLU A 258 -11.15 1.03 -3.66
N ILE A 259 -9.84 1.23 -3.86
CA ILE A 259 -8.89 1.39 -2.76
C ILE A 259 -9.23 2.60 -1.89
N ALA A 260 -9.58 3.73 -2.50
CA ALA A 260 -9.96 4.94 -1.76
C ALA A 260 -11.24 4.72 -0.93
N LEU A 261 -12.26 4.11 -1.53
CA LEU A 261 -13.52 3.79 -0.85
C LEU A 261 -13.31 2.86 0.34
N GLU A 262 -12.58 1.77 0.13
CA GLU A 262 -12.36 0.77 1.17
C GLU A 262 -11.46 1.25 2.32
N ASN A 263 -10.58 2.20 2.04
CA ASN A 263 -9.64 2.75 3.02
C ASN A 263 -10.01 4.18 3.47
N HIS A 264 -11.17 4.70 3.08
CA HIS A 264 -11.65 6.04 3.43
C HIS A 264 -10.63 7.15 3.10
N LEU A 265 -10.01 7.08 1.92
CA LEU A 265 -9.02 8.07 1.49
C LEU A 265 -9.70 9.16 0.65
N PRO A 266 -9.57 10.46 0.99
CA PRO A 266 -9.97 11.54 0.11
C PRO A 266 -9.32 11.38 -1.26
N CYS A 267 -10.06 11.67 -2.35
CA CYS A 267 -9.58 11.56 -3.72
C CYS A 267 -9.22 12.92 -4.30
N ILE A 268 -8.09 13.01 -4.96
CA ILE A 268 -7.65 14.18 -5.72
C ILE A 268 -7.49 13.77 -7.18
N TYR A 269 -8.25 14.42 -8.07
CA TYR A 269 -8.22 14.21 -9.51
C TYR A 269 -7.50 15.38 -10.19
N LEU A 270 -6.31 15.17 -10.73
CA LEU A 270 -5.61 16.14 -11.57
C LEU A 270 -5.99 15.86 -13.02
N VAL A 271 -6.99 16.58 -13.50
CA VAL A 271 -7.68 16.27 -14.77
C VAL A 271 -7.03 16.98 -15.95
N ASP A 272 -6.62 16.19 -16.94
CA ASP A 272 -6.11 16.67 -18.24
C ASP A 272 -6.38 15.57 -19.29
N SER A 273 -7.66 15.43 -19.71
CA SER A 273 -8.13 14.28 -20.49
C SER A 273 -9.00 14.67 -21.66
N GLY A 274 -8.74 14.07 -22.80
CA GLY A 274 -9.57 14.16 -24.00
C GLY A 274 -10.84 13.30 -23.98
N GLY A 275 -11.13 12.57 -22.88
CA GLY A 275 -12.29 11.68 -22.76
C GLY A 275 -12.01 10.25 -23.22
N ALA A 276 -13.05 9.50 -23.62
CA ALA A 276 -12.95 8.10 -24.00
C ALA A 276 -12.14 7.89 -25.31
N ASN A 277 -11.33 6.83 -25.37
CA ASN A 277 -10.66 6.41 -26.59
C ASN A 277 -11.69 5.81 -27.56
N LEU A 278 -12.05 6.55 -28.61
CA LEU A 278 -13.13 6.19 -29.51
C LEU A 278 -12.95 4.84 -30.25
N PRO A 279 -11.74 4.45 -30.71
CA PRO A 279 -11.54 3.13 -31.31
C PRO A 279 -11.89 1.96 -30.39
N HIS A 280 -11.81 2.15 -29.07
CA HIS A 280 -12.12 1.13 -28.05
C HIS A 280 -13.43 1.42 -27.29
N GLN A 281 -14.34 2.20 -27.87
CA GLN A 281 -15.54 2.68 -27.16
C GLN A 281 -16.41 1.53 -26.59
N SER A 282 -16.48 0.39 -27.24
CA SER A 282 -17.22 -0.78 -26.77
C SER A 282 -16.68 -1.38 -25.48
N GLU A 283 -15.38 -1.21 -25.21
CA GLU A 283 -14.70 -1.70 -24.00
C GLU A 283 -14.50 -0.60 -22.94
N VAL A 284 -14.97 0.61 -23.22
CA VAL A 284 -14.80 1.77 -22.33
C VAL A 284 -16.14 2.29 -21.79
N PHE A 285 -17.23 2.22 -22.59
CA PHE A 285 -18.45 2.98 -22.31
C PHE A 285 -19.62 2.15 -21.75
N PRO A 286 -20.08 1.03 -22.35
CA PRO A 286 -21.45 0.56 -22.15
C PRO A 286 -21.68 -0.34 -20.93
N ASP A 287 -20.63 -0.92 -20.34
CA ASP A 287 -20.78 -1.94 -19.29
C ASP A 287 -20.67 -1.37 -17.89
N ARG A 288 -21.00 -2.20 -16.89
CA ARG A 288 -21.03 -1.84 -15.47
C ARG A 288 -19.69 -1.32 -14.95
N GLU A 289 -18.57 -1.98 -15.27
CA GLU A 289 -17.22 -1.62 -14.83
C GLU A 289 -16.49 -0.76 -15.87
N HIS A 290 -17.25 0.07 -16.60
CA HIS A 290 -16.76 1.01 -17.60
C HIS A 290 -16.82 2.45 -17.10
N PHE A 291 -16.65 3.41 -18.00
CA PHE A 291 -16.43 4.82 -17.69
C PHE A 291 -17.50 5.43 -16.77
N GLY A 292 -18.79 5.07 -16.97
CA GLY A 292 -19.89 5.52 -16.13
C GLY A 292 -19.76 5.11 -14.65
N ARG A 293 -19.06 4.02 -14.36
CA ARG A 293 -18.83 3.54 -13.00
C ARG A 293 -17.95 4.50 -12.19
N ILE A 294 -17.05 5.25 -12.86
CA ILE A 294 -16.21 6.27 -12.23
C ILE A 294 -17.09 7.30 -11.51
N PHE A 295 -18.12 7.80 -12.19
CA PHE A 295 -19.04 8.83 -11.65
C PHE A 295 -19.93 8.27 -10.55
N TYR A 296 -20.43 7.05 -10.74
CA TYR A 296 -21.19 6.36 -9.70
C TYR A 296 -20.36 6.21 -8.41
N ASN A 297 -19.12 5.75 -8.52
CA ASN A 297 -18.24 5.59 -7.37
C ASN A 297 -17.93 6.93 -6.70
N GLN A 298 -17.69 7.98 -7.49
CA GLN A 298 -17.44 9.34 -6.98
C GLN A 298 -18.61 9.84 -6.14
N ALA A 299 -19.85 9.73 -6.65
CA ALA A 299 -21.05 10.09 -5.89
C ALA A 299 -21.22 9.24 -4.62
N GLN A 300 -20.95 7.92 -4.71
CA GLN A 300 -21.04 7.04 -3.55
C GLN A 300 -19.98 7.35 -2.48
N MET A 301 -18.77 7.73 -2.88
CA MET A 301 -17.71 8.12 -1.94
C MET A 301 -18.03 9.45 -1.26
N SER A 302 -18.44 10.47 -2.01
CA SER A 302 -18.90 11.75 -1.46
C SER A 302 -20.04 11.54 -0.45
N SER A 303 -21.06 10.74 -0.78
CA SER A 303 -22.18 10.44 0.13
C SER A 303 -21.76 9.74 1.44
N LYS A 304 -20.57 9.15 1.49
CA LYS A 304 -19.96 8.52 2.67
C LYS A 304 -18.97 9.42 3.41
N GLY A 305 -18.88 10.69 3.01
CA GLY A 305 -17.96 11.66 3.60
C GLY A 305 -16.50 11.47 3.16
N ILE A 306 -16.25 10.76 2.07
CA ILE A 306 -14.92 10.63 1.47
C ILE A 306 -14.78 11.74 0.42
N ALA A 307 -14.06 12.80 0.75
CA ALA A 307 -13.98 14.00 -0.06
C ALA A 307 -13.43 13.74 -1.47
N GLN A 308 -14.04 14.39 -2.45
CA GLN A 308 -13.71 14.32 -3.87
C GLN A 308 -13.26 15.71 -4.34
N ILE A 309 -12.01 15.87 -4.73
CA ILE A 309 -11.42 17.16 -5.11
C ILE A 309 -10.90 17.05 -6.55
N ALA A 310 -11.38 17.90 -7.45
CA ALA A 310 -10.89 17.94 -8.82
C ALA A 310 -10.09 19.22 -9.09
N CYS A 311 -9.01 19.05 -9.85
CA CYS A 311 -8.19 20.16 -10.35
C CYS A 311 -8.04 20.01 -11.87
N VAL A 312 -8.72 20.87 -12.63
CA VAL A 312 -8.75 20.85 -14.09
C VAL A 312 -7.56 21.65 -14.63
N MET A 313 -6.54 20.93 -15.03
CA MET A 313 -5.22 21.45 -15.48
C MET A 313 -5.05 21.32 -17.00
N GLY A 314 -6.12 21.02 -17.71
CA GLY A 314 -6.15 20.86 -19.15
C GLY A 314 -7.54 20.57 -19.67
N SER A 315 -7.62 19.90 -20.81
CA SER A 315 -8.91 19.54 -21.41
C SER A 315 -9.68 18.58 -20.50
N CYS A 316 -10.98 18.81 -20.39
CA CYS A 316 -11.93 17.91 -19.73
C CYS A 316 -13.19 17.83 -20.56
N THR A 317 -13.24 16.83 -21.47
CA THR A 317 -14.21 16.80 -22.56
C THR A 317 -15.16 15.61 -22.43
N ALA A 318 -16.38 15.78 -22.90
CA ALA A 318 -17.45 14.78 -22.97
C ALA A 318 -17.74 14.16 -21.58
N GLY A 319 -17.79 12.82 -21.48
CA GLY A 319 -18.01 12.15 -20.19
C GLY A 319 -17.01 12.53 -19.11
N GLY A 320 -15.76 12.86 -19.48
CA GLY A 320 -14.74 13.33 -18.53
C GLY A 320 -15.13 14.60 -17.75
N ALA A 321 -16.00 15.45 -18.34
CA ALA A 321 -16.49 16.67 -17.70
C ALA A 321 -17.28 16.42 -16.40
N TYR A 322 -17.78 15.21 -16.19
CA TYR A 322 -18.46 14.84 -14.96
C TYR A 322 -17.51 14.63 -13.78
N VAL A 323 -16.24 14.32 -14.00
CA VAL A 323 -15.26 14.17 -12.90
C VAL A 323 -15.19 15.47 -12.08
N PRO A 324 -14.88 16.64 -12.67
CA PRO A 324 -14.90 17.89 -11.90
C PRO A 324 -16.33 18.32 -11.49
N ALA A 325 -17.33 18.15 -12.36
CA ALA A 325 -18.69 18.61 -12.07
C ALA A 325 -19.38 17.83 -10.93
N MET A 326 -18.88 16.66 -10.56
CA MET A 326 -19.39 15.82 -9.46
C MET A 326 -18.43 15.75 -8.27
N SER A 327 -17.33 16.49 -8.29
CA SER A 327 -16.44 16.64 -7.15
C SER A 327 -17.05 17.59 -6.10
N ASP A 328 -16.66 17.41 -4.84
CA ASP A 328 -17.15 18.26 -3.73
C ASP A 328 -16.56 19.67 -3.84
N GLU A 329 -15.30 19.78 -4.33
CA GLU A 329 -14.67 21.06 -4.67
C GLU A 329 -13.85 20.92 -5.97
N THR A 330 -13.96 21.94 -6.83
CA THR A 330 -13.35 21.95 -8.16
C THR A 330 -12.51 23.21 -8.39
N ILE A 331 -11.28 23.01 -8.88
CA ILE A 331 -10.34 24.06 -9.29
C ILE A 331 -10.16 23.99 -10.80
N ILE A 332 -10.01 25.15 -11.48
CA ILE A 332 -9.62 25.22 -12.88
C ILE A 332 -8.43 26.14 -13.08
N VAL A 333 -7.48 25.76 -13.95
CA VAL A 333 -6.36 26.62 -14.35
C VAL A 333 -6.76 27.51 -15.52
N ARG A 334 -6.64 28.81 -15.34
CA ARG A 334 -6.98 29.83 -16.35
C ARG A 334 -6.18 29.65 -17.66
N GLY A 335 -6.86 29.70 -18.80
CA GLY A 335 -6.24 29.59 -20.11
C GLY A 335 -5.65 28.23 -20.45
N GLN A 336 -5.78 27.25 -19.55
CA GLN A 336 -5.33 25.87 -19.76
C GLN A 336 -6.46 24.84 -19.54
N GLY A 337 -7.23 25.00 -18.45
CA GLY A 337 -8.32 24.14 -18.09
C GLY A 337 -9.58 24.46 -18.88
N THR A 338 -10.27 23.45 -19.38
CA THR A 338 -11.58 23.60 -20.01
C THR A 338 -12.49 22.45 -19.64
N ILE A 339 -13.76 22.75 -19.38
CA ILE A 339 -14.81 21.75 -19.05
C ILE A 339 -15.97 21.96 -20.03
N PHE A 340 -16.28 20.95 -20.83
CA PHE A 340 -17.46 20.99 -21.69
C PHE A 340 -17.91 19.58 -22.12
N LEU A 341 -19.20 19.38 -22.30
CA LEU A 341 -19.77 18.11 -22.77
C LEU A 341 -19.50 17.88 -24.26
N ALA A 342 -19.48 18.98 -25.04
CA ALA A 342 -19.15 18.97 -26.47
C ALA A 342 -18.13 20.05 -26.75
N GLY A 343 -16.99 19.70 -27.33
CA GLY A 343 -15.95 20.67 -27.73
C GLY A 343 -16.38 21.55 -28.91
N PRO A 344 -15.68 22.69 -29.16
CA PRO A 344 -16.05 23.64 -30.20
C PRO A 344 -16.36 23.05 -31.58
N PRO A 345 -15.61 22.03 -32.10
CA PRO A 345 -15.95 21.41 -33.39
C PRO A 345 -17.31 20.71 -33.39
N LEU A 346 -17.70 20.08 -32.27
CA LEU A 346 -18.99 19.39 -32.16
C LEU A 346 -20.13 20.40 -31.97
N VAL A 347 -19.90 21.47 -31.22
CA VAL A 347 -20.87 22.61 -31.08
C VAL A 347 -21.14 23.22 -32.46
N LYS A 348 -20.07 23.52 -33.24
CA LYS A 348 -20.24 24.06 -34.60
C LYS A 348 -21.02 23.09 -35.51
N ALA A 349 -20.74 21.78 -35.43
CA ALA A 349 -21.44 20.79 -36.23
C ALA A 349 -22.93 20.64 -35.83
N ALA A 350 -23.25 20.78 -34.53
CA ALA A 350 -24.60 20.60 -34.01
C ALA A 350 -25.50 21.85 -34.11
N THR A 351 -24.95 23.04 -33.88
CA THR A 351 -25.70 24.29 -33.75
C THR A 351 -25.30 25.35 -34.77
N GLY A 352 -24.19 25.20 -35.45
CA GLY A 352 -23.60 26.23 -36.33
C GLY A 352 -22.82 27.31 -35.58
N GLU A 353 -22.78 27.28 -34.24
CA GLU A 353 -22.11 28.29 -33.42
C GLU A 353 -20.59 28.15 -33.50
N GLU A 354 -19.90 29.23 -33.79
CA GLU A 354 -18.44 29.35 -33.72
C GLU A 354 -18.03 29.98 -32.40
N ILE A 355 -17.44 29.19 -31.51
CA ILE A 355 -17.04 29.60 -30.18
C ILE A 355 -15.65 29.01 -29.85
N SER A 356 -14.81 29.79 -29.15
CA SER A 356 -13.52 29.30 -28.67
C SER A 356 -13.68 28.35 -27.47
N ALA A 357 -12.68 27.51 -27.22
CA ALA A 357 -12.70 26.60 -26.08
C ALA A 357 -12.76 27.34 -24.72
N GLU A 358 -12.08 28.48 -24.60
CA GLU A 358 -12.07 29.31 -23.38
C GLU A 358 -13.43 29.97 -23.15
N GLU A 359 -14.08 30.47 -24.20
CA GLU A 359 -15.45 31.07 -24.09
C GLU A 359 -16.50 30.01 -23.79
N LEU A 360 -16.37 28.81 -24.39
CA LEU A 360 -17.30 27.70 -24.22
C LEU A 360 -17.25 27.13 -22.80
N GLY A 361 -16.06 26.88 -22.28
CA GLY A 361 -15.91 26.15 -21.03
C GLY A 361 -14.60 26.42 -20.27
N GLY A 362 -14.04 27.61 -20.41
CA GLY A 362 -12.86 28.05 -19.68
C GLY A 362 -13.16 28.60 -18.27
N ALA A 363 -12.12 29.09 -17.64
CA ALA A 363 -12.13 29.51 -16.23
C ALA A 363 -13.17 30.62 -15.93
N ASP A 364 -13.27 31.64 -16.78
CA ASP A 364 -14.23 32.72 -16.54
C ASP A 364 -15.70 32.30 -16.76
N THR A 365 -15.95 31.40 -17.72
CA THR A 365 -17.27 30.82 -17.94
C THR A 365 -17.72 30.02 -16.74
N HIS A 366 -16.90 29.13 -16.22
CA HIS A 366 -17.28 28.24 -15.13
C HIS A 366 -17.13 28.85 -13.74
N GLY A 367 -16.19 29.77 -13.53
CA GLY A 367 -16.02 30.44 -12.25
C GLY A 367 -16.97 31.60 -12.02
N ARG A 368 -17.54 32.23 -13.10
CA ARG A 368 -18.38 33.44 -12.97
C ARG A 368 -19.82 33.26 -13.42
N ARG A 369 -20.10 32.36 -14.37
CA ARG A 369 -21.42 32.24 -14.99
C ARG A 369 -22.12 30.94 -14.63
N SER A 370 -21.47 29.78 -14.85
CA SER A 370 -22.13 28.49 -14.61
C SER A 370 -21.98 27.99 -13.17
N GLY A 371 -20.95 28.42 -12.44
CA GLY A 371 -20.68 27.95 -11.08
C GLY A 371 -20.24 26.49 -10.99
N VAL A 372 -19.73 25.92 -12.08
CA VAL A 372 -19.21 24.54 -12.08
C VAL A 372 -17.88 24.41 -11.33
N VAL A 373 -17.12 25.50 -11.23
CA VAL A 373 -15.86 25.56 -10.50
C VAL A 373 -15.92 26.52 -9.33
N ASP A 374 -15.30 26.14 -8.22
CA ASP A 374 -15.27 26.91 -6.97
C ASP A 374 -14.04 27.82 -6.91
N HIS A 375 -12.92 27.40 -7.52
CA HIS A 375 -11.66 28.13 -7.47
C HIS A 375 -11.01 28.25 -8.85
N VAL A 376 -10.43 29.42 -9.13
CA VAL A 376 -9.67 29.69 -10.35
C VAL A 376 -8.20 29.89 -9.99
N ALA A 377 -7.34 29.10 -10.61
CA ALA A 377 -5.89 29.20 -10.47
C ALA A 377 -5.24 29.85 -11.69
N GLU A 378 -4.16 30.58 -11.50
CA GLU A 378 -3.46 31.26 -12.59
C GLU A 378 -2.52 30.31 -13.37
N ASP A 379 -1.95 29.29 -12.69
CA ASP A 379 -1.08 28.27 -13.26
C ASP A 379 -1.16 26.94 -12.49
N ASP A 380 -0.43 25.93 -12.96
CA ASP A 380 -0.35 24.60 -12.33
C ASP A 380 0.14 24.68 -10.87
N THR A 381 1.10 25.55 -10.56
CA THR A 381 1.67 25.68 -9.20
C THR A 381 0.64 26.28 -8.24
N HIS A 382 -0.07 27.34 -8.66
CA HIS A 382 -1.17 27.94 -7.88
C HIS A 382 -2.32 26.93 -7.67
N ALA A 383 -2.64 26.16 -8.71
CA ALA A 383 -3.68 25.14 -8.61
C ALA A 383 -3.34 24.06 -7.57
N LEU A 384 -2.11 23.56 -7.55
CA LEU A 384 -1.66 22.59 -6.55
C LEU A 384 -1.64 23.17 -5.14
N LEU A 385 -1.33 24.47 -4.98
CA LEU A 385 -1.44 25.16 -3.69
C LEU A 385 -2.88 25.19 -3.19
N LEU A 386 -3.84 25.53 -4.07
CA LEU A 386 -5.28 25.52 -3.72
C LEU A 386 -5.74 24.12 -3.32
N VAL A 387 -5.35 23.07 -4.06
CA VAL A 387 -5.64 21.68 -3.67
C VAL A 387 -5.12 21.38 -2.26
N ARG A 388 -3.88 21.77 -1.95
CA ARG A 388 -3.31 21.59 -0.61
C ARG A 388 -4.06 22.36 0.47
N GLN A 389 -4.55 23.56 0.17
CA GLN A 389 -5.37 24.35 1.09
C GLN A 389 -6.71 23.66 1.35
N ILE A 390 -7.40 23.17 0.32
CA ILE A 390 -8.64 22.40 0.47
C ILE A 390 -8.43 21.18 1.34
N VAL A 391 -7.38 20.38 1.05
CA VAL A 391 -7.06 19.19 1.86
C VAL A 391 -6.80 19.56 3.32
N ALA A 392 -6.18 20.71 3.60
CA ALA A 392 -5.92 21.17 4.96
C ALA A 392 -7.22 21.50 5.73
N THR A 393 -8.29 21.90 5.03
CA THR A 393 -9.59 22.19 5.65
C THR A 393 -10.44 20.96 5.94
N LEU A 394 -10.12 19.80 5.32
CA LEU A 394 -10.85 18.56 5.56
C LEU A 394 -10.78 18.17 7.03
N ASN A 395 -11.89 18.14 7.71
CA ASN A 395 -11.97 17.62 9.08
C ASN A 395 -12.05 16.09 9.06
N HIS A 396 -10.97 15.45 8.63
CA HIS A 396 -10.87 14.00 8.49
C HIS A 396 -9.61 13.48 9.21
N PRO A 397 -9.64 13.42 10.56
CA PRO A 397 -8.52 12.91 11.32
C PRO A 397 -8.41 11.40 11.15
N LYS A 398 -7.18 10.90 10.98
CA LYS A 398 -6.92 9.46 11.01
C LYS A 398 -7.04 8.95 12.44
N THR A 399 -8.11 8.22 12.73
CA THR A 399 -8.35 7.61 14.04
C THR A 399 -7.86 6.18 14.04
N VAL A 400 -6.72 5.94 14.68
CA VAL A 400 -6.13 4.60 14.79
C VAL A 400 -6.58 3.96 16.11
N ASP A 401 -7.42 2.92 15.99
CA ASP A 401 -7.99 2.17 17.13
C ASP A 401 -7.40 0.75 17.21
N ILE A 402 -6.07 0.67 17.13
CA ILE A 402 -5.27 -0.54 17.35
C ILE A 402 -4.00 -0.21 18.11
N ASP A 403 -3.39 -1.21 18.77
CA ASP A 403 -2.15 -1.06 19.54
C ASP A 403 -0.94 -0.81 18.62
N LEU A 404 -0.57 0.45 18.39
CA LEU A 404 0.64 0.82 17.68
C LEU A 404 1.84 0.86 18.63
N GLN A 405 2.98 0.39 18.16
CA GLN A 405 4.26 0.48 18.89
C GLN A 405 5.31 1.21 18.04
N PRO A 406 6.38 1.73 18.66
CA PRO A 406 7.51 2.24 17.91
C PRO A 406 8.06 1.16 16.97
N PRO A 407 8.31 1.48 15.67
CA PRO A 407 8.80 0.50 14.71
C PRO A 407 10.23 0.07 15.08
N ARG A 408 10.51 -1.22 14.91
CA ARG A 408 11.85 -1.80 15.08
C ARG A 408 12.31 -2.41 13.75
N PRO A 409 13.55 -2.21 13.31
CA PRO A 409 14.04 -2.88 12.11
C PRO A 409 14.08 -4.39 12.34
N PRO A 410 13.93 -5.21 11.27
CA PRO A 410 14.29 -6.61 11.31
C PRO A 410 15.76 -6.79 11.71
N ARG A 411 16.11 -7.94 12.27
CA ARG A 411 17.51 -8.29 12.61
C ARG A 411 18.30 -8.75 11.38
N LEU A 412 17.60 -9.21 10.35
CA LEU A 412 18.15 -9.75 9.13
C LEU A 412 17.94 -8.77 7.97
N PRO A 413 18.94 -8.60 7.07
CA PRO A 413 18.84 -7.66 5.95
C PRO A 413 17.75 -8.06 4.95
N ALA A 414 17.05 -7.09 4.39
CA ALA A 414 16.03 -7.32 3.37
C ALA A 414 16.64 -7.84 2.04
N GLU A 415 17.86 -7.46 1.75
CA GLU A 415 18.61 -7.85 0.54
C GLU A 415 18.88 -9.35 0.46
N ASP A 416 18.89 -10.06 1.60
CA ASP A 416 19.03 -11.51 1.63
C ASP A 416 17.84 -12.22 0.95
N LEU A 417 16.68 -11.56 0.83
CA LEU A 417 15.52 -12.09 0.12
C LEU A 417 15.85 -12.53 -1.31
N TYR A 418 16.81 -11.88 -1.95
CA TYR A 418 17.26 -12.29 -3.27
C TYR A 418 17.94 -13.67 -3.28
N ALA A 419 18.62 -14.05 -2.18
CA ALA A 419 19.31 -15.33 -2.07
C ALA A 419 18.37 -16.47 -1.63
N ILE A 420 17.31 -16.13 -0.88
CA ILE A 420 16.35 -17.08 -0.32
C ILE A 420 15.44 -17.68 -1.39
N VAL A 421 14.95 -16.83 -2.31
CA VAL A 421 13.96 -17.23 -3.30
C VAL A 421 14.63 -17.99 -4.44
N PRO A 422 14.28 -19.29 -4.65
CA PRO A 422 14.89 -20.09 -5.70
C PRO A 422 14.56 -19.57 -7.11
N GLN A 423 15.45 -19.81 -8.07
CA GLN A 423 15.21 -19.56 -9.49
C GLN A 423 14.06 -20.41 -10.04
N ASP A 424 14.02 -21.71 -9.65
CA ASP A 424 12.90 -22.58 -9.99
C ASP A 424 11.76 -22.36 -8.99
N VAL A 425 10.65 -21.83 -9.47
CA VAL A 425 9.43 -21.56 -8.66
C VAL A 425 8.85 -22.83 -8.01
N ARG A 426 9.26 -24.03 -8.44
CA ARG A 426 8.85 -25.32 -7.86
C ARG A 426 9.72 -25.74 -6.69
N ALA A 427 10.91 -25.16 -6.56
CA ALA A 427 11.83 -25.50 -5.47
C ALA A 427 11.27 -24.93 -4.15
N PRO A 428 11.16 -25.76 -3.10
CA PRO A 428 10.68 -25.30 -1.80
C PRO A 428 11.73 -24.43 -1.10
N TYR A 429 11.28 -23.51 -0.29
CA TYR A 429 12.09 -22.77 0.68
C TYR A 429 11.27 -22.50 1.95
N ASP A 430 11.93 -22.29 3.06
CA ASP A 430 11.26 -22.01 4.32
C ASP A 430 10.79 -20.54 4.35
N VAL A 431 9.47 -20.35 4.44
CA VAL A 431 8.87 -19.02 4.47
C VAL A 431 9.19 -18.22 5.73
N HIS A 432 9.67 -18.88 6.81
CA HIS A 432 10.17 -18.17 8.00
C HIS A 432 11.32 -17.24 7.68
N GLU A 433 12.16 -17.59 6.70
CA GLU A 433 13.24 -16.73 6.21
C GLU A 433 12.72 -15.41 5.61
N VAL A 434 11.59 -15.47 4.90
CA VAL A 434 10.93 -14.26 4.37
C VAL A 434 10.36 -13.45 5.52
N ILE A 435 9.58 -14.07 6.41
CA ILE A 435 8.92 -13.41 7.54
C ILE A 435 9.96 -12.70 8.42
N ALA A 436 11.09 -13.35 8.70
CA ALA A 436 12.16 -12.82 9.55
C ALA A 436 12.75 -11.50 9.04
N ARG A 437 12.68 -11.25 7.71
CA ARG A 437 13.18 -10.03 7.05
C ARG A 437 12.11 -8.95 6.86
N LEU A 438 10.87 -9.26 7.19
CA LEU A 438 9.75 -8.33 7.05
C LEU A 438 9.29 -7.77 8.41
N VAL A 439 9.32 -8.58 9.48
CA VAL A 439 8.70 -8.23 10.75
C VAL A 439 9.65 -7.52 11.71
N ASP A 440 9.11 -6.69 12.58
CA ASP A 440 9.82 -5.93 13.59
C ASP A 440 10.63 -6.85 14.52
N GLY A 441 11.94 -6.58 14.62
CA GLY A 441 12.87 -7.35 15.44
C GLY A 441 13.03 -8.81 15.04
N SER A 442 12.54 -9.21 13.85
CA SER A 442 12.42 -10.61 13.39
C SER A 442 11.62 -11.48 14.37
N GLU A 443 10.61 -10.90 15.04
CA GLU A 443 9.81 -11.55 16.07
C GLU A 443 8.47 -12.05 15.51
N LEU A 444 8.19 -13.34 15.70
CA LEU A 444 6.92 -13.98 15.33
C LEU A 444 6.35 -14.76 16.52
N HIS A 445 5.08 -14.54 16.81
CA HIS A 445 4.32 -15.42 17.70
C HIS A 445 3.52 -16.41 16.85
N GLU A 446 4.14 -17.57 16.57
CA GLU A 446 3.56 -18.57 15.69
C GLU A 446 2.39 -19.31 16.37
N PHE A 447 1.31 -19.48 15.61
CA PHE A 447 0.10 -20.16 16.00
C PHE A 447 0.12 -21.61 15.49
N LYS A 448 -0.03 -22.58 16.39
CA LYS A 448 -0.02 -24.02 16.09
C LYS A 448 1.20 -24.46 15.24
N PRO A 449 2.45 -24.24 15.69
CA PRO A 449 3.64 -24.56 14.89
C PRO A 449 3.77 -26.05 14.56
N LEU A 450 3.18 -26.95 15.37
CA LEU A 450 3.24 -28.39 15.17
C LEU A 450 2.07 -28.98 14.36
N TYR A 451 1.07 -28.16 13.98
CA TYR A 451 -0.12 -28.60 13.25
C TYR A 451 -0.28 -27.84 11.96
N GLY A 452 -0.54 -28.55 10.85
CA GLY A 452 -0.69 -27.92 9.52
C GLY A 452 0.57 -27.13 9.13
N THR A 453 1.73 -27.75 9.20
CA THR A 453 3.06 -27.12 9.08
C THR A 453 3.35 -26.53 7.70
N THR A 454 2.55 -26.90 6.69
CA THR A 454 2.65 -26.32 5.33
C THR A 454 1.97 -24.95 5.19
N LEU A 455 1.38 -24.44 6.29
CA LEU A 455 0.89 -23.07 6.40
C LEU A 455 1.40 -22.47 7.72
N VAL A 456 2.28 -21.49 7.64
CA VAL A 456 2.71 -20.70 8.79
C VAL A 456 1.66 -19.65 9.10
N CYS A 457 1.20 -19.60 10.35
CA CYS A 457 0.29 -18.59 10.86
C CYS A 457 0.89 -17.96 12.11
N GLY A 458 0.93 -16.64 12.22
CA GLY A 458 1.50 -16.00 13.41
C GLY A 458 1.22 -14.51 13.51
N PHE A 459 1.28 -13.99 14.74
CA PHE A 459 1.16 -12.57 15.01
C PHE A 459 2.54 -11.93 15.08
N ALA A 460 2.70 -10.80 14.42
CA ALA A 460 3.93 -10.02 14.38
C ALA A 460 3.62 -8.51 14.32
N ARG A 461 4.65 -7.69 14.10
CA ARG A 461 4.50 -6.28 13.78
C ARG A 461 5.30 -5.93 12.53
N ILE A 462 4.77 -5.02 11.73
CA ILE A 462 5.47 -4.40 10.61
C ILE A 462 5.33 -2.90 10.77
N TRP A 463 6.45 -2.18 10.88
CA TRP A 463 6.47 -0.76 11.18
C TRP A 463 5.66 -0.37 12.44
N GLY A 464 5.71 -1.21 13.47
CA GLY A 464 4.97 -1.02 14.71
C GLY A 464 3.48 -1.39 14.64
N ILE A 465 2.94 -1.64 13.44
CA ILE A 465 1.54 -2.02 13.21
C ILE A 465 1.40 -3.52 13.49
N PRO A 466 0.44 -3.96 14.33
CA PRO A 466 0.19 -5.38 14.54
C PRO A 466 -0.37 -6.01 13.26
N VAL A 467 0.16 -7.18 12.89
CA VAL A 467 -0.26 -7.95 11.71
C VAL A 467 -0.41 -9.42 12.03
N ALA A 468 -1.40 -10.07 11.42
CA ALA A 468 -1.61 -11.51 11.47
C ALA A 468 -1.21 -12.10 10.12
N ILE A 469 -0.15 -12.90 10.10
CA ILE A 469 0.50 -13.42 8.90
C ILE A 469 0.02 -14.82 8.62
N LEU A 470 -0.42 -15.09 7.37
CA LEU A 470 -0.60 -16.42 6.80
C LEU A 470 0.38 -16.56 5.63
N ALA A 471 1.25 -17.55 5.70
CA ALA A 471 2.30 -17.75 4.71
C ALA A 471 2.38 -19.21 4.28
N ASN A 472 2.40 -19.47 2.97
CA ASN A 472 2.55 -20.83 2.47
C ASN A 472 3.98 -21.36 2.70
N ASN A 473 4.06 -22.57 3.23
CA ASN A 473 5.29 -23.34 3.40
C ASN A 473 5.17 -24.72 2.75
N GLY A 474 4.42 -24.79 1.65
CA GLY A 474 4.14 -26.00 0.89
C GLY A 474 2.68 -26.11 0.44
N VAL A 475 2.28 -27.32 0.03
CA VAL A 475 0.92 -27.65 -0.42
C VAL A 475 -0.08 -27.53 0.74
N LEU A 476 -1.30 -27.07 0.48
CA LEU A 476 -2.35 -26.99 1.50
C LEU A 476 -3.03 -28.36 1.71
N PHE A 477 -2.93 -28.88 2.93
CA PHE A 477 -3.67 -30.04 3.42
C PHE A 477 -4.91 -29.63 4.20
N SER A 478 -5.75 -30.60 4.57
CA SER A 478 -6.96 -30.36 5.37
C SER A 478 -6.67 -29.64 6.68
N GLU A 479 -5.64 -30.07 7.41
CA GLU A 479 -5.18 -29.47 8.66
C GLU A 479 -4.65 -28.06 8.47
N SER A 480 -3.91 -27.77 7.37
CA SER A 480 -3.44 -26.42 7.05
C SER A 480 -4.62 -25.48 6.77
N ALA A 481 -5.63 -25.96 6.04
CA ALA A 481 -6.84 -25.19 5.77
C ALA A 481 -7.63 -24.90 7.07
N GLN A 482 -7.77 -25.88 7.97
CA GLN A 482 -8.42 -25.69 9.28
C GLN A 482 -7.64 -24.73 10.18
N LYS A 483 -6.29 -24.85 10.22
CA LYS A 483 -5.41 -23.91 10.94
C LYS A 483 -5.60 -22.49 10.44
N GLY A 484 -5.58 -22.28 9.11
CA GLY A 484 -5.75 -20.97 8.49
C GLY A 484 -7.12 -20.36 8.76
N ALA A 485 -8.21 -21.14 8.64
CA ALA A 485 -9.55 -20.66 8.94
C ALA A 485 -9.67 -20.19 10.40
N HIS A 486 -9.27 -21.02 11.36
CA HIS A 486 -9.27 -20.66 12.78
C HIS A 486 -8.41 -19.43 13.07
N PHE A 487 -7.24 -19.29 12.42
CA PHE A 487 -6.36 -18.16 12.64
C PHE A 487 -6.93 -16.85 12.09
N ILE A 488 -7.63 -16.88 10.95
CA ILE A 488 -8.33 -15.72 10.38
C ILE A 488 -9.46 -15.26 11.33
N GLU A 489 -10.25 -16.18 11.87
CA GLU A 489 -11.29 -15.86 12.85
C GLU A 489 -10.70 -15.18 14.09
N LEU A 490 -9.59 -15.73 14.60
CA LEU A 490 -8.87 -15.17 15.75
C LEU A 490 -8.30 -13.77 15.46
N ALA A 491 -7.74 -13.54 14.26
CA ALA A 491 -7.26 -12.24 13.84
C ALA A 491 -8.41 -11.21 13.74
N CYS A 492 -9.55 -11.61 13.18
CA CYS A 492 -10.74 -10.77 13.09
C CYS A 492 -11.30 -10.40 14.48
N GLN A 493 -11.35 -11.37 15.41
CA GLN A 493 -11.78 -11.13 16.79
C GLN A 493 -10.85 -10.15 17.52
N ARG A 494 -9.53 -10.21 17.22
CA ARG A 494 -8.52 -9.31 17.79
C ARG A 494 -8.39 -7.99 17.02
N ARG A 495 -9.11 -7.83 15.91
CA ARG A 495 -9.06 -6.66 15.02
C ARG A 495 -7.66 -6.39 14.47
N VAL A 496 -6.90 -7.45 14.18
CA VAL A 496 -5.54 -7.39 13.65
C VAL A 496 -5.59 -7.58 12.13
N PRO A 497 -5.05 -6.63 11.32
CA PRO A 497 -4.96 -6.78 9.87
C PRO A 497 -4.24 -8.06 9.44
N LEU A 498 -4.68 -8.64 8.31
CA LEU A 498 -4.16 -9.88 7.75
C LEU A 498 -3.12 -9.60 6.65
N LEU A 499 -2.00 -10.31 6.70
CA LEU A 499 -1.02 -10.39 5.63
C LEU A 499 -0.96 -11.80 5.08
N PHE A 500 -1.18 -11.95 3.78
CA PHE A 500 -1.04 -13.22 3.06
C PHE A 500 0.25 -13.19 2.23
N LEU A 501 1.15 -14.14 2.48
CA LEU A 501 2.34 -14.37 1.67
C LEU A 501 2.11 -15.63 0.84
N GLN A 502 1.80 -15.44 -0.44
CA GLN A 502 1.45 -16.53 -1.35
C GLN A 502 2.67 -17.13 -2.02
N ASN A 503 2.90 -18.41 -1.77
CA ASN A 503 3.71 -19.31 -2.56
C ASN A 503 3.02 -20.68 -2.58
N ILE A 504 1.93 -20.79 -3.35
CA ILE A 504 1.00 -21.92 -3.30
C ILE A 504 0.93 -22.64 -4.64
N SER A 505 1.18 -23.94 -4.62
CA SER A 505 0.98 -24.85 -5.76
C SER A 505 -0.45 -25.43 -5.85
N GLY A 506 -1.24 -25.33 -4.78
CA GLY A 506 -2.62 -25.81 -4.73
C GLY A 506 -2.96 -26.52 -3.41
N PHE A 507 -4.20 -27.00 -3.32
CA PHE A 507 -4.60 -27.97 -2.31
C PHE A 507 -4.13 -29.35 -2.72
N MET A 508 -3.87 -30.21 -1.74
CA MET A 508 -3.52 -31.61 -2.01
C MET A 508 -4.70 -32.34 -2.67
N VAL A 509 -4.40 -33.22 -3.61
CA VAL A 509 -5.38 -33.97 -4.40
C VAL A 509 -5.17 -35.48 -4.22
N GLY A 510 -6.21 -36.27 -4.44
CA GLY A 510 -6.16 -37.73 -4.39
C GLY A 510 -7.27 -38.32 -3.53
N GLY A 511 -7.65 -39.58 -3.84
CA GLY A 511 -8.81 -40.24 -3.21
C GLY A 511 -8.76 -40.27 -1.68
N LYS A 512 -7.59 -40.42 -1.07
CA LYS A 512 -7.40 -40.34 0.37
C LYS A 512 -7.82 -38.96 0.92
N TYR A 513 -7.32 -37.87 0.32
CA TYR A 513 -7.56 -36.52 0.80
C TYR A 513 -9.01 -36.07 0.55
N GLU A 514 -9.62 -36.53 -0.56
CA GLU A 514 -11.05 -36.32 -0.80
C GLU A 514 -11.91 -37.02 0.25
N ALA A 515 -11.59 -38.26 0.60
CA ALA A 515 -12.27 -39.00 1.64
C ALA A 515 -12.09 -38.39 3.04
N GLU A 516 -10.95 -37.78 3.32
CA GLU A 516 -10.64 -37.00 4.53
C GLU A 516 -11.30 -35.62 4.53
N GLY A 517 -11.94 -35.20 3.44
CA GLY A 517 -12.75 -33.98 3.33
C GLY A 517 -11.95 -32.72 2.97
N ILE A 518 -10.89 -32.82 2.16
CA ILE A 518 -10.08 -31.66 1.70
C ILE A 518 -10.96 -30.56 1.08
N ALA A 519 -11.97 -30.91 0.29
CA ALA A 519 -12.89 -29.95 -0.31
C ALA A 519 -13.67 -29.17 0.78
N LYS A 520 -14.17 -29.86 1.81
CA LYS A 520 -14.85 -29.26 2.95
C LYS A 520 -13.94 -28.35 3.75
N HIS A 521 -12.72 -28.79 4.06
CA HIS A 521 -11.78 -28.03 4.87
C HIS A 521 -11.16 -26.86 4.09
N GLY A 522 -10.90 -27.03 2.79
CA GLY A 522 -10.52 -25.95 1.89
C GLY A 522 -11.61 -24.87 1.81
N ALA A 523 -12.88 -25.26 1.68
CA ALA A 523 -14.00 -24.33 1.68
C ALA A 523 -14.11 -23.52 2.99
N LYS A 524 -13.75 -24.07 4.15
CA LYS A 524 -13.70 -23.30 5.41
C LYS A 524 -12.67 -22.16 5.34
N LEU A 525 -11.46 -22.46 4.85
CA LEU A 525 -10.43 -21.43 4.67
C LEU A 525 -10.89 -20.35 3.70
N VAL A 526 -11.42 -20.74 2.54
CA VAL A 526 -11.94 -19.81 1.52
C VAL A 526 -13.07 -18.95 2.08
N THR A 527 -13.98 -19.53 2.87
CA THR A 527 -15.07 -18.79 3.54
C THR A 527 -14.52 -17.80 4.56
N ALA A 528 -13.54 -18.20 5.38
CA ALA A 528 -12.91 -17.33 6.37
C ALA A 528 -12.23 -16.13 5.69
N VAL A 529 -11.49 -16.35 4.59
CA VAL A 529 -10.87 -15.30 3.80
C VAL A 529 -11.91 -14.33 3.22
N ALA A 530 -12.99 -14.87 2.64
CA ALA A 530 -14.04 -14.09 2.00
C ALA A 530 -14.80 -13.20 3.01
N THR A 531 -15.00 -13.69 4.22
CA THR A 531 -15.79 -13.02 5.27
C THR A 531 -14.97 -12.31 6.34
N ALA A 532 -13.64 -12.29 6.19
CA ALA A 532 -12.75 -11.57 7.11
C ALA A 532 -13.09 -10.08 7.14
N SER A 533 -13.32 -9.55 8.34
CA SER A 533 -13.74 -8.16 8.57
C SER A 533 -12.59 -7.18 8.74
N VAL A 534 -11.36 -7.66 8.88
CA VAL A 534 -10.16 -6.83 9.00
C VAL A 534 -9.51 -6.57 7.63
N PRO A 535 -8.71 -5.52 7.47
CA PRO A 535 -7.96 -5.28 6.24
C PRO A 535 -7.09 -6.49 5.87
N LYS A 536 -7.10 -6.84 4.58
CA LYS A 536 -6.30 -7.92 3.99
C LYS A 536 -5.29 -7.33 3.02
N VAL A 537 -4.03 -7.70 3.14
CA VAL A 537 -2.97 -7.37 2.19
C VAL A 537 -2.32 -8.66 1.73
N THR A 538 -2.10 -8.80 0.43
CA THR A 538 -1.52 -10.00 -0.16
C THR A 538 -0.24 -9.67 -0.92
N VAL A 539 0.78 -10.53 -0.78
CA VAL A 539 1.99 -10.49 -1.60
C VAL A 539 2.21 -11.87 -2.23
N LEU A 540 2.24 -11.93 -3.55
CA LEU A 540 2.65 -13.12 -4.28
C LEU A 540 4.18 -13.18 -4.27
N ILE A 541 4.73 -14.06 -3.45
CA ILE A 541 6.19 -14.25 -3.29
C ILE A 541 6.74 -15.41 -4.12
N GLY A 542 5.86 -16.11 -4.86
CA GLY A 542 6.18 -17.26 -5.69
C GLY A 542 4.96 -17.72 -6.48
N GLY A 543 4.68 -19.01 -6.48
CA GLY A 543 3.52 -19.58 -7.18
C GLY A 543 2.18 -19.13 -6.60
N SER A 544 1.18 -18.96 -7.48
CA SER A 544 -0.22 -18.71 -7.12
C SER A 544 -1.12 -19.49 -8.06
N PHE A 545 -1.42 -20.75 -7.71
CA PHE A 545 -2.08 -21.69 -8.61
C PHE A 545 -3.43 -22.17 -8.07
N GLY A 546 -4.42 -22.25 -8.99
CA GLY A 546 -5.72 -22.86 -8.77
C GLY A 546 -6.49 -22.28 -7.56
N ALA A 547 -7.26 -23.15 -6.88
CA ALA A 547 -8.05 -22.77 -5.72
C ALA A 547 -7.20 -22.36 -4.49
N GLY A 548 -5.91 -22.66 -4.49
CA GLY A 548 -4.96 -22.16 -3.49
C GLY A 548 -4.90 -20.62 -3.47
N ASN A 549 -4.98 -19.98 -4.65
CA ASN A 549 -5.09 -18.53 -4.76
C ASN A 549 -6.29 -17.98 -3.97
N TYR A 550 -7.42 -18.67 -3.97
CA TYR A 550 -8.63 -18.25 -3.24
C TYR A 550 -8.45 -18.36 -1.73
N GLY A 551 -7.89 -19.48 -1.27
CA GLY A 551 -7.59 -19.71 0.16
C GLY A 551 -6.53 -18.78 0.73
N MET A 552 -5.70 -18.16 -0.12
CA MET A 552 -4.65 -17.23 0.25
C MET A 552 -4.95 -15.78 -0.17
N CYS A 553 -6.23 -15.43 -0.28
CA CYS A 553 -6.68 -14.06 -0.56
C CYS A 553 -6.16 -13.48 -1.88
N GLY A 554 -6.38 -14.19 -3.01
CA GLY A 554 -6.14 -13.65 -4.35
C GLY A 554 -7.06 -12.49 -4.70
N ARG A 555 -6.88 -11.91 -5.88
CA ARG A 555 -7.57 -10.69 -6.33
C ARG A 555 -9.09 -10.73 -6.16
N ALA A 556 -9.72 -11.87 -6.47
CA ALA A 556 -11.17 -12.04 -6.38
C ALA A 556 -11.72 -12.01 -4.94
N TYR A 557 -10.85 -12.07 -3.92
CA TYR A 557 -11.21 -12.02 -2.49
C TYR A 557 -11.02 -10.64 -1.88
N SER A 558 -10.96 -9.62 -2.72
CA SER A 558 -10.92 -8.20 -2.34
C SER A 558 -9.88 -7.89 -1.25
N PRO A 559 -8.58 -8.19 -1.48
CA PRO A 559 -7.54 -7.61 -0.64
C PRO A 559 -7.52 -6.10 -0.83
N ARG A 560 -7.25 -5.36 0.25
CA ARG A 560 -7.04 -3.90 0.18
C ARG A 560 -5.92 -3.57 -0.80
N PHE A 561 -4.86 -4.39 -0.76
CA PHE A 561 -3.73 -4.34 -1.70
C PHE A 561 -3.26 -5.75 -2.03
N LEU A 562 -2.85 -5.95 -3.28
CA LEU A 562 -2.21 -7.15 -3.74
C LEU A 562 -0.97 -6.78 -4.55
N PHE A 563 0.20 -7.19 -4.08
CA PHE A 563 1.48 -6.97 -4.76
C PHE A 563 2.08 -8.29 -5.23
N THR A 564 2.95 -8.21 -6.21
CA THR A 564 3.59 -9.39 -6.82
C THR A 564 5.10 -9.20 -6.87
N TRP A 565 5.88 -10.24 -6.55
CA TRP A 565 7.33 -10.24 -6.77
C TRP A 565 7.66 -10.58 -8.24
N PRO A 566 8.81 -10.14 -8.78
CA PRO A 566 9.16 -10.37 -10.19
C PRO A 566 9.32 -11.83 -10.59
N ASN A 567 9.61 -12.72 -9.63
CA ASN A 567 9.72 -14.17 -9.83
C ASN A 567 8.40 -14.92 -9.81
N ALA A 568 7.30 -14.28 -9.38
CA ALA A 568 6.02 -14.95 -9.16
C ALA A 568 5.37 -15.46 -10.46
N ARG A 569 4.51 -16.47 -10.32
CA ARG A 569 3.69 -17.01 -11.41
C ARG A 569 2.26 -17.22 -10.94
N ILE A 570 1.31 -16.86 -11.80
CA ILE A 570 -0.13 -17.01 -11.53
C ILE A 570 -0.84 -17.69 -12.69
N SER A 571 -1.55 -18.79 -12.40
CA SER A 571 -2.43 -19.46 -13.38
C SER A 571 -3.34 -20.48 -12.68
N VAL A 572 -4.22 -21.13 -13.47
CA VAL A 572 -5.10 -22.19 -12.94
C VAL A 572 -4.30 -23.38 -12.40
N MET A 573 -3.19 -23.72 -13.05
CA MET A 573 -2.24 -24.78 -12.66
C MET A 573 -0.89 -24.54 -13.33
N GLY A 574 0.15 -25.22 -12.91
CA GLY A 574 1.46 -25.13 -13.58
C GLY A 574 1.40 -25.55 -15.03
N GLY A 575 2.18 -24.90 -15.91
CA GLY A 575 2.13 -25.14 -17.36
C GLY A 575 2.40 -26.58 -17.76
N GLU A 576 3.31 -27.28 -17.09
CA GLU A 576 3.57 -28.71 -17.31
C GLU A 576 2.38 -29.59 -16.93
N GLN A 577 1.71 -29.27 -15.81
CA GLN A 577 0.51 -30.00 -15.40
C GLN A 577 -0.62 -29.78 -16.40
N ALA A 578 -0.83 -28.55 -16.86
CA ALA A 578 -1.84 -28.22 -17.86
C ALA A 578 -1.58 -28.95 -19.18
N ALA A 579 -0.34 -28.93 -19.66
CA ALA A 579 0.05 -29.63 -20.88
C ALA A 579 -0.16 -31.14 -20.76
N SER A 580 0.16 -31.73 -19.61
CA SER A 580 -0.03 -33.17 -19.37
C SER A 580 -1.52 -33.54 -19.28
N VAL A 581 -2.35 -32.75 -18.58
CA VAL A 581 -3.80 -32.98 -18.51
C VAL A 581 -4.43 -32.88 -19.91
N LEU A 582 -4.11 -31.84 -20.68
CA LEU A 582 -4.64 -31.65 -22.02
C LEU A 582 -4.21 -32.77 -22.98
N ALA A 583 -2.97 -33.25 -22.85
CA ALA A 583 -2.48 -34.39 -23.58
C ALA A 583 -3.28 -35.68 -23.25
N THR A 584 -3.58 -35.91 -21.96
CA THR A 584 -4.29 -37.12 -21.51
C THR A 584 -5.73 -37.18 -22.03
N VAL A 585 -6.39 -36.04 -22.19
CA VAL A 585 -7.79 -35.98 -22.69
C VAL A 585 -7.90 -35.85 -24.22
N HIS A 586 -6.77 -35.73 -24.92
CA HIS A 586 -6.76 -35.64 -26.38
C HIS A 586 -7.10 -37.00 -27.03
N ARG A 587 -7.89 -36.99 -28.08
CA ARG A 587 -8.38 -38.25 -28.72
C ARG A 587 -7.26 -39.16 -29.22
N ASP A 588 -6.18 -38.57 -29.73
CA ASP A 588 -5.07 -39.28 -30.33
C ASP A 588 -3.93 -39.60 -29.37
N ALA A 589 -4.09 -39.25 -28.08
CA ALA A 589 -3.05 -39.37 -27.06
C ALA A 589 -2.40 -40.78 -26.98
N GLY A 590 -3.22 -41.83 -27.16
CA GLY A 590 -2.77 -43.21 -27.11
C GLY A 590 -1.90 -43.67 -28.30
N SER A 591 -1.83 -42.86 -29.37
CA SER A 591 -1.11 -43.17 -30.62
C SER A 591 0.17 -42.33 -30.78
N TRP A 592 0.42 -41.34 -29.90
CA TRP A 592 1.56 -40.42 -30.05
C TRP A 592 2.89 -41.05 -29.68
N THR A 593 3.90 -40.75 -30.51
CA THR A 593 5.29 -40.95 -30.09
C THR A 593 5.68 -39.95 -29.01
N PRO A 594 6.76 -40.21 -28.25
CA PRO A 594 7.27 -39.22 -27.26
C PRO A 594 7.52 -37.83 -27.87
N GLU A 595 8.01 -37.78 -29.12
CA GLU A 595 8.30 -36.54 -29.83
C GLU A 595 6.99 -35.79 -30.20
N GLN A 596 5.95 -36.52 -30.61
CA GLN A 596 4.63 -35.94 -30.92
C GLN A 596 3.96 -35.42 -29.66
N LEU A 597 4.07 -36.16 -28.55
CA LEU A 597 3.58 -35.72 -27.24
C LEU A 597 4.28 -34.43 -26.79
N GLU A 598 5.60 -34.37 -26.95
CA GLU A 598 6.37 -33.17 -26.58
C GLU A 598 6.05 -31.97 -27.47
N ALA A 599 5.89 -32.20 -28.79
CA ALA A 599 5.48 -31.17 -29.72
C ALA A 599 4.06 -30.61 -29.41
N PHE A 600 3.16 -31.45 -28.88
CA PHE A 600 1.84 -31.02 -28.42
C PHE A 600 1.93 -30.19 -27.12
N LYS A 601 2.78 -30.62 -26.17
CA LYS A 601 2.90 -29.96 -24.86
C LYS A 601 3.61 -28.60 -24.91
N THR A 602 4.58 -28.43 -25.79
CA THR A 602 5.44 -27.25 -25.86
C THR A 602 4.65 -25.94 -26.03
N PRO A 603 3.76 -25.77 -27.00
CA PRO A 603 3.00 -24.53 -27.18
C PRO A 603 2.09 -24.21 -25.97
N ILE A 604 1.56 -25.24 -25.29
CA ILE A 604 0.75 -25.05 -24.09
C ILE A 604 1.61 -24.49 -22.96
N ARG A 605 2.80 -25.04 -22.71
CA ARG A 605 3.74 -24.52 -21.71
C ARG A 605 4.13 -23.06 -21.99
N GLU A 606 4.41 -22.73 -23.25
CA GLU A 606 4.76 -21.36 -23.66
C GLU A 606 3.62 -20.37 -23.39
N VAL A 607 2.38 -20.75 -23.66
CA VAL A 607 1.20 -19.91 -23.33
C VAL A 607 1.11 -19.68 -21.81
N TYR A 608 1.22 -20.75 -21.01
CA TYR A 608 1.14 -20.65 -19.55
C TYR A 608 2.28 -19.83 -18.95
N GLU A 609 3.53 -19.96 -19.47
CA GLU A 609 4.66 -19.16 -19.03
C GLU A 609 4.48 -17.68 -19.40
N ARG A 610 4.01 -17.38 -20.60
CA ARG A 610 3.74 -16.02 -21.05
C ARG A 610 2.62 -15.36 -20.22
N GLU A 611 1.49 -16.07 -20.04
CA GLU A 611 0.30 -15.53 -19.38
C GLU A 611 0.35 -15.60 -17.86
N GLY A 612 1.12 -16.52 -17.31
CA GLY A 612 1.40 -16.62 -15.88
C GLY A 612 2.48 -15.64 -15.39
N ASN A 613 3.14 -14.92 -16.28
CA ASN A 613 4.22 -13.98 -15.96
C ASN A 613 3.68 -12.74 -15.21
N PRO A 614 4.40 -12.22 -14.20
CA PRO A 614 3.94 -11.06 -13.43
C PRO A 614 3.74 -9.79 -14.28
N TYR A 615 4.53 -9.60 -15.35
CA TYR A 615 4.34 -8.45 -16.25
C TYR A 615 3.06 -8.55 -17.10
N PHE A 616 2.63 -9.76 -17.45
CA PHE A 616 1.34 -9.98 -18.10
C PHE A 616 0.18 -9.71 -17.13
N ALA A 617 0.31 -10.14 -15.89
CA ALA A 617 -0.67 -9.94 -14.83
C ALA A 617 -0.83 -8.46 -14.45
N THR A 618 0.27 -7.77 -14.16
CA THR A 618 0.25 -6.35 -13.77
C THR A 618 -0.22 -5.43 -14.90
N ALA A 619 0.12 -5.76 -16.17
CA ALA A 619 -0.40 -5.02 -17.32
C ALA A 619 -1.94 -5.00 -17.36
N ARG A 620 -2.57 -6.07 -16.85
CA ARG A 620 -4.02 -6.26 -16.76
C ARG A 620 -4.62 -5.92 -15.41
N LEU A 621 -3.81 -5.35 -14.49
CA LEU A 621 -4.22 -4.99 -13.12
C LEU A 621 -4.80 -6.20 -12.35
N TRP A 622 -4.19 -7.38 -12.49
CA TRP A 622 -4.48 -8.50 -11.62
C TRP A 622 -3.82 -8.34 -10.25
N ASP A 623 -2.86 -7.43 -10.16
CA ASP A 623 -2.25 -6.91 -8.93
C ASP A 623 -2.31 -5.38 -8.89
N ASP A 624 -1.80 -4.78 -7.82
CA ASP A 624 -1.66 -3.34 -7.65
C ASP A 624 -0.23 -2.87 -7.99
N GLY A 625 0.65 -3.80 -8.33
CA GLY A 625 2.00 -3.56 -8.83
C GLY A 625 2.97 -4.68 -8.51
N ILE A 626 4.01 -4.78 -9.34
CA ILE A 626 5.18 -5.60 -9.06
C ILE A 626 6.10 -4.79 -8.14
N ILE A 627 6.58 -5.42 -7.07
CA ILE A 627 7.47 -4.80 -6.08
C ILE A 627 8.80 -5.54 -5.99
N ASP A 628 9.86 -4.80 -5.73
CA ASP A 628 11.17 -5.37 -5.42
C ASP A 628 11.10 -6.14 -4.08
N PRO A 629 11.52 -7.43 -4.01
CA PRO A 629 11.53 -8.19 -2.77
C PRO A 629 12.13 -7.43 -1.58
N ALA A 630 13.24 -6.75 -1.77
CA ALA A 630 13.91 -6.00 -0.70
C ALA A 630 13.08 -4.78 -0.20
N GLN A 631 12.14 -4.26 -0.99
CA GLN A 631 11.26 -3.15 -0.62
C GLN A 631 9.94 -3.60 0.02
N THR A 632 9.69 -4.91 0.11
CA THR A 632 8.40 -5.45 0.56
C THR A 632 7.96 -4.90 1.91
N ARG A 633 8.88 -4.80 2.89
CA ARG A 633 8.56 -4.27 4.21
C ARG A 633 8.03 -2.82 4.16
N ASP A 634 8.67 -1.97 3.37
CA ASP A 634 8.31 -0.55 3.27
C ASP A 634 6.97 -0.38 2.55
N VAL A 635 6.75 -1.12 1.45
CA VAL A 635 5.47 -1.17 0.73
C VAL A 635 4.34 -1.65 1.65
N LEU A 636 4.58 -2.69 2.45
CA LEU A 636 3.60 -3.18 3.43
C LEU A 636 3.31 -2.15 4.51
N GLY A 637 4.33 -1.43 4.99
CA GLY A 637 4.15 -0.34 5.95
C GLY A 637 3.23 0.75 5.43
N LEU A 638 3.43 1.19 4.18
CA LEU A 638 2.57 2.17 3.51
C LEU A 638 1.16 1.63 3.28
N ALA A 639 1.04 0.39 2.80
CA ALA A 639 -0.25 -0.25 2.56
C ALA A 639 -1.05 -0.39 3.85
N PHE A 640 -0.47 -0.92 4.93
CA PHE A 640 -1.16 -1.01 6.22
C PHE A 640 -1.49 0.36 6.81
N SER A 641 -0.59 1.35 6.68
CA SER A 641 -0.90 2.72 7.07
C SER A 641 -2.16 3.21 6.37
N ALA A 642 -2.25 3.07 5.06
CA ALA A 642 -3.41 3.49 4.29
C ALA A 642 -4.70 2.77 4.76
N THR A 643 -4.64 1.47 5.08
CA THR A 643 -5.81 0.72 5.56
C THR A 643 -6.36 1.21 6.90
N LEU A 644 -5.53 1.85 7.72
CA LEU A 644 -5.93 2.36 9.04
C LEU A 644 -6.67 3.70 9.00
N ASN A 645 -6.95 4.28 7.83
CA ASN A 645 -7.86 5.43 7.72
C ASN A 645 -9.33 4.98 7.81
N ALA A 646 -9.64 3.74 7.42
CA ALA A 646 -10.97 3.17 7.59
C ALA A 646 -11.10 2.47 8.96
N PRO A 647 -12.25 2.56 9.63
CA PRO A 647 -12.49 1.87 10.90
C PRO A 647 -12.51 0.36 10.70
N ILE A 648 -11.90 -0.39 11.62
CA ILE A 648 -12.03 -1.85 11.67
C ILE A 648 -13.28 -2.21 12.46
N PRO A 649 -14.20 -3.02 11.91
CA PRO A 649 -15.43 -3.42 12.60
C PRO A 649 -15.18 -4.02 13.98
N GLN A 650 -16.01 -3.67 14.98
CA GLN A 650 -15.86 -4.14 16.36
C GLN A 650 -16.19 -5.63 16.52
N ALA A 651 -17.14 -6.14 15.75
CA ALA A 651 -17.54 -7.53 15.79
C ALA A 651 -17.43 -8.19 14.42
N PRO A 652 -16.65 -9.28 14.29
CA PRO A 652 -16.60 -10.05 13.06
C PRO A 652 -17.93 -10.78 12.82
N ARG A 653 -18.28 -10.96 11.54
CA ARG A 653 -19.44 -11.74 11.11
C ARG A 653 -18.99 -12.75 10.07
N PHE A 654 -18.95 -14.00 10.46
CA PHE A 654 -18.67 -15.10 9.56
C PHE A 654 -19.97 -15.74 9.06
N GLY A 655 -19.91 -16.33 7.86
CA GLY A 655 -21.00 -17.15 7.34
C GLY A 655 -21.06 -18.53 8.03
N VAL A 656 -21.89 -19.41 7.50
CA VAL A 656 -21.99 -20.78 8.01
C VAL A 656 -20.83 -21.61 7.45
N PHE A 657 -20.02 -22.17 8.33
CA PHE A 657 -18.98 -23.12 7.97
C PHE A 657 -19.57 -24.53 7.89
N ARG A 658 -19.29 -25.26 6.82
CA ARG A 658 -19.66 -26.65 6.69
C ARG A 658 -18.76 -27.52 7.60
N MET A 659 -19.35 -28.29 8.49
CA MET A 659 -18.63 -29.14 9.46
C MET A 659 -18.37 -30.54 8.92
#